data_0b263c0cc133bb786695f5ce957139ec
#
_entry.id   0b263c0cc133bb786695f5ce957139ec
#
_cell.length_a   1.000
_cell.length_b   1.000
_cell.length_c   1.000
_cell.angle_alpha   90.00
_cell.angle_beta   90.00
_cell.angle_gamma   90.00
#
_symmetry.space_group_name_H-M   'P 1'
#
loop_
_entity.id
_entity.type
_entity.pdbx_description
1 polymer ?
#
loop_
_entity_poly.entity_id
_entity_poly.type
_entity_poly.pdbx_seq_one_letter_code
_entity_poly.pdbx_strand_id
1 'polypeptide(L)'
;MIKINVLNNQIHLFPKKITPLSIWKEFLAVTLKKPVAALFNQKLIELNFPLIQDGELEILTEENRKSLDVLNHSTAHLMAQAIKRLYPQALLTIGPAIKEGFYYDIDFQKHDISKNDFAAIEKMMKQISLENHPIIREEVSYQKAKEIFANNPYKIVLLEKHKEEVISIYRQGEFFDLCRGGHLLKTSLMKHFKLLKISGSYFQSNAKNQTLTRIYGTSFFQKQALIDHLQLLEERKQRDHKRLNKELDLFMFSKEVGLGLPFLLPKGATLRRIVERYIVDKELSYEYHHVYTPIMTNTELYRISGHLEHYAENMFPVMRLESGEQLVLRPMNCPHHMIIYKKTPRSYKELPFRIAELGMMHRFEKSGAVSGLQRVREMTLNDAHIFVTPDQIKVEMKKIINLIIEVYRDFGIKNYEFRLSYRDSKDKEKYFPDDDMWKNAEHILKTTVEELNLPFKEAIGEAAFYGPKLDVQVLTALGNEETLSTIQLDFLLPQKFDLTYIDTNNKHLRPVVIHRAIVSTMERFLAHLIEETKGIFPLWLAPLQVLLIPVSSVLHLEFTQKIKEFLLLHGLRSEINTKDTTLGYKIREAQKLKIPYQVVIGDNEITKNTITFRQYGKTQQIEMNPRDFVAFLNEQINQKK
;
A
#
# COMPACT_ATOMS: atom_id res chain seq x y z
N MET A 1 -3.64 16.03 46.96
CA MET A 1 -3.26 14.69 46.54
C MET A 1 -4.08 14.35 45.32
N ILE A 2 -3.51 13.55 44.40
CA ILE A 2 -4.17 12.98 43.22
C ILE A 2 -3.99 11.47 43.25
N LYS A 3 -4.97 10.74 42.71
CA LYS A 3 -4.96 9.27 42.58
C LYS A 3 -4.44 8.91 41.19
N ILE A 4 -3.32 8.20 41.14
CA ILE A 4 -2.78 7.74 39.85
C ILE A 4 -2.71 6.22 39.87
N ASN A 5 -3.33 5.62 38.87
CA ASN A 5 -3.20 4.21 38.58
C ASN A 5 -1.91 4.00 37.77
N VAL A 6 -0.94 3.30 38.39
CA VAL A 6 0.36 3.02 37.79
C VAL A 6 0.53 1.51 37.73
N LEU A 7 0.78 0.92 36.55
CA LEU A 7 1.01 -0.52 36.33
C LEU A 7 0.02 -1.46 37.05
N ASN A 8 -0.72 -2.26 36.30
CA ASN A 8 -1.55 -3.38 36.79
C ASN A 8 -2.59 -3.04 37.88
N ASN A 9 -3.28 -1.89 37.74
CA ASN A 9 -4.34 -1.45 38.67
C ASN A 9 -3.90 -1.12 40.11
N GLN A 10 -2.64 -0.78 40.33
CA GLN A 10 -2.20 -0.24 41.62
C GLN A 10 -2.41 1.27 41.69
N ILE A 11 -3.35 1.70 42.53
CA ILE A 11 -3.65 3.12 42.74
C ILE A 11 -2.78 3.65 43.87
N HIS A 12 -2.01 4.67 43.57
CA HIS A 12 -1.16 5.40 44.49
C HIS A 12 -1.62 6.84 44.66
N LEU A 13 -1.40 7.42 45.84
CA LEU A 13 -1.68 8.83 46.15
C LEU A 13 -0.42 9.66 46.03
N PHE A 14 -0.46 10.64 45.14
CA PHE A 14 0.66 11.53 44.89
C PHE A 14 0.31 13.02 45.17
N PRO A 15 1.29 13.86 45.46
CA PRO A 15 1.06 15.31 45.53
C PRO A 15 0.68 15.84 44.14
N LYS A 16 -0.18 16.88 44.09
CA LYS A 16 -0.47 17.58 42.81
C LYS A 16 0.84 18.14 42.23
N LYS A 17 0.92 18.13 40.88
CA LYS A 17 2.10 18.54 40.08
C LYS A 17 3.27 17.55 40.14
N ILE A 18 3.09 16.33 40.65
CA ILE A 18 4.09 15.28 40.46
C ILE A 18 4.27 15.02 38.96
N THR A 19 5.48 14.61 38.57
CA THR A 19 5.78 14.29 37.13
C THR A 19 5.93 12.80 36.89
N PRO A 20 5.65 12.30 35.68
CA PRO A 20 5.92 10.92 35.31
C PRO A 20 7.35 10.47 35.61
N LEU A 21 8.34 11.39 35.43
CA LEU A 21 9.75 11.11 35.74
C LEU A 21 9.98 10.87 37.23
N SER A 22 9.33 11.65 38.10
CA SER A 22 9.44 11.45 39.56
C SER A 22 8.82 10.14 39.99
N ILE A 23 7.63 9.81 39.47
CA ILE A 23 6.96 8.54 39.73
C ILE A 23 7.83 7.36 39.29
N TRP A 24 8.44 7.46 38.08
CA TRP A 24 9.33 6.41 37.59
C TRP A 24 10.55 6.24 38.53
N LYS A 25 11.19 7.32 38.96
CA LYS A 25 12.36 7.28 39.84
C LYS A 25 12.09 6.61 41.18
N GLU A 26 10.93 6.90 41.77
CA GLU A 26 10.59 6.45 43.12
C GLU A 26 9.99 5.03 43.13
N PHE A 27 9.23 4.65 42.11
CA PHE A 27 8.43 3.42 42.14
C PHE A 27 8.78 2.39 41.05
N LEU A 28 9.31 2.81 39.91
CA LEU A 28 9.41 1.98 38.72
C LEU A 28 10.84 1.76 38.20
N ALA A 29 11.82 2.49 38.71
CA ALA A 29 13.19 2.44 38.19
C ALA A 29 13.87 1.06 38.32
N VAL A 30 13.40 0.20 39.25
CA VAL A 30 13.87 -1.17 39.44
C VAL A 30 13.25 -2.15 38.43
N THR A 31 12.01 -1.89 38.01
CA THR A 31 11.21 -2.82 37.17
C THR A 31 11.16 -2.40 35.71
N LEU A 32 11.26 -1.09 35.42
CA LEU A 32 11.19 -0.55 34.07
C LEU A 32 12.52 0.03 33.62
N LYS A 33 12.89 -0.26 32.37
CA LYS A 33 14.00 0.37 31.69
C LYS A 33 13.80 1.90 31.63
N LYS A 34 14.86 2.60 31.22
CA LYS A 34 14.90 4.06 31.12
C LYS A 34 13.66 4.60 30.39
N PRO A 35 12.91 5.54 30.99
CA PRO A 35 11.72 6.10 30.42
C PRO A 35 12.03 7.09 29.30
N VAL A 36 11.15 7.16 28.32
CA VAL A 36 11.22 8.06 27.16
C VAL A 36 10.10 9.11 27.20
N ALA A 37 8.87 8.68 27.46
CA ALA A 37 7.66 9.49 27.53
C ALA A 37 6.65 8.79 28.44
N ALA A 38 5.44 9.33 28.54
CA ALA A 38 4.33 8.68 29.25
C ALA A 38 3.01 8.89 28.51
N LEU A 39 2.06 7.97 28.75
CA LEU A 39 0.64 8.18 28.45
C LEU A 39 -0.08 8.47 29.76
N PHE A 40 -0.84 9.57 29.78
CA PHE A 40 -1.73 9.89 30.87
C PHE A 40 -3.15 9.98 30.33
N ASN A 41 -4.05 9.13 30.85
CA ASN A 41 -5.39 8.95 30.30
C ASN A 41 -5.37 8.79 28.76
N GLN A 42 -4.47 7.93 28.27
CA GLN A 42 -4.21 7.63 26.85
C GLN A 42 -3.66 8.80 26.00
N LYS A 43 -3.42 9.97 26.59
CA LYS A 43 -2.75 11.10 25.93
C LYS A 43 -1.26 11.04 26.16
N LEU A 44 -0.50 11.22 25.06
CA LEU A 44 0.96 11.29 25.12
C LEU A 44 1.40 12.59 25.81
N ILE A 45 2.25 12.46 26.83
CA ILE A 45 2.83 13.57 27.59
C ILE A 45 4.34 13.38 27.78
N GLU A 46 5.03 14.48 28.07
CA GLU A 46 6.44 14.47 28.44
C GLU A 46 6.64 13.90 29.84
N LEU A 47 7.84 13.38 30.11
CA LEU A 47 8.20 12.86 31.42
C LEU A 47 8.22 13.93 32.54
N ASN A 48 8.40 15.19 32.19
CA ASN A 48 8.39 16.34 33.13
C ASN A 48 7.03 17.07 33.16
N PHE A 49 5.99 16.53 32.52
CA PHE A 49 4.65 17.12 32.55
C PHE A 49 4.02 17.02 33.95
N PRO A 50 3.54 18.13 34.53
CA PRO A 50 2.95 18.14 35.88
C PRO A 50 1.54 17.54 35.89
N LEU A 51 1.33 16.46 36.61
CA LEU A 51 0.03 15.84 36.77
C LEU A 51 -0.79 16.56 37.84
N ILE A 52 -1.99 17.03 37.49
CA ILE A 52 -2.83 17.86 38.34
C ILE A 52 -4.17 17.23 38.71
N GLN A 53 -4.53 16.10 38.08
CA GLN A 53 -5.81 15.39 38.26
C GLN A 53 -5.58 13.88 38.38
N ASP A 54 -6.62 13.17 38.83
CA ASP A 54 -6.63 11.72 38.88
C ASP A 54 -6.56 11.11 37.47
N GLY A 55 -5.94 9.92 37.35
CA GLY A 55 -5.85 9.28 36.06
C GLY A 55 -4.99 8.01 36.03
N GLU A 56 -4.88 7.46 34.83
CA GLU A 56 -4.06 6.28 34.51
C GLU A 56 -2.76 6.74 33.87
N LEU A 57 -1.62 6.24 34.38
CA LEU A 57 -0.28 6.56 33.90
C LEU A 57 0.44 5.30 33.40
N GLU A 58 0.81 5.31 32.13
CA GLU A 58 1.69 4.32 31.51
C GLU A 58 3.04 4.98 31.15
N ILE A 59 4.14 4.43 31.64
CA ILE A 59 5.49 4.88 31.30
C ILE A 59 5.98 4.15 30.06
N LEU A 60 6.36 4.90 29.02
CA LEU A 60 6.87 4.38 27.76
C LEU A 60 8.40 4.29 27.79
N THR A 61 8.95 3.12 27.48
CA THR A 61 10.39 2.86 27.35
C THR A 61 10.81 2.85 25.86
N GLU A 62 12.11 2.72 25.59
CA GLU A 62 12.65 2.65 24.20
C GLU A 62 12.04 1.50 23.35
N GLU A 63 11.52 0.46 24.00
CA GLU A 63 10.93 -0.72 23.33
C GLU A 63 9.50 -0.46 22.84
N ASN A 64 8.84 0.56 23.36
CA ASN A 64 7.50 0.92 22.96
C ASN A 64 7.53 1.70 21.62
N ARG A 65 6.70 1.29 20.67
CA ARG A 65 6.61 1.93 19.34
C ARG A 65 6.29 3.42 19.42
N LYS A 66 5.41 3.84 20.34
CA LYS A 66 5.07 5.26 20.55
C LYS A 66 6.27 6.10 20.99
N SER A 67 7.25 5.49 21.67
CA SER A 67 8.52 6.18 22.03
C SER A 67 9.34 6.55 20.80
N LEU A 68 9.30 5.75 19.75
CA LEU A 68 9.98 6.06 18.50
C LEU A 68 9.33 7.28 17.80
N ASP A 69 8.00 7.43 17.89
CA ASP A 69 7.29 8.61 17.37
C ASP A 69 7.73 9.87 18.13
N VAL A 70 7.89 9.80 19.48
CA VAL A 70 8.40 10.90 20.31
C VAL A 70 9.84 11.28 19.94
N LEU A 71 10.70 10.28 19.70
CA LEU A 71 12.08 10.50 19.25
C LEU A 71 12.10 11.18 17.88
N ASN A 72 11.32 10.67 16.92
CA ASN A 72 11.25 11.22 15.57
C ASN A 72 10.68 12.65 15.55
N HIS A 73 9.64 12.91 16.34
CA HIS A 73 9.08 14.25 16.48
C HIS A 73 10.10 15.24 17.09
N SER A 74 10.81 14.83 18.16
CA SER A 74 11.87 15.66 18.74
C SER A 74 13.02 15.88 17.76
N THR A 75 13.35 14.86 16.94
CA THR A 75 14.39 14.99 15.91
C THR A 75 13.97 15.91 14.77
N ALA A 76 12.66 16.01 14.46
CA ALA A 76 12.15 17.00 13.52
C ALA A 76 12.43 18.43 14.02
N HIS A 77 12.23 18.70 15.33
CA HIS A 77 12.57 19.98 15.95
C HIS A 77 14.10 20.22 15.99
N LEU A 78 14.90 19.17 16.22
CA LEU A 78 16.37 19.25 16.13
C LEU A 78 16.82 19.67 14.73
N MET A 79 16.22 19.08 13.67
CA MET A 79 16.47 19.47 12.28
C MET A 79 16.03 20.92 12.02
N ALA A 80 14.86 21.31 12.51
CA ALA A 80 14.34 22.67 12.35
C ALA A 80 15.26 23.71 12.98
N GLN A 81 15.80 23.45 14.20
CA GLN A 81 16.80 24.29 14.85
C GLN A 81 18.09 24.38 14.02
N ALA A 82 18.59 23.24 13.52
CA ALA A 82 19.78 23.20 12.66
C ALA A 82 19.59 24.04 11.38
N ILE A 83 18.42 23.94 10.78
CA ILE A 83 18.06 24.73 9.59
C ILE A 83 17.99 26.21 9.93
N LYS A 84 17.39 26.61 11.03
CA LYS A 84 17.34 28.01 11.45
C LYS A 84 18.73 28.59 11.73
N ARG A 85 19.67 27.79 12.24
CA ARG A 85 21.08 28.23 12.42
C ARG A 85 21.80 28.43 11.10
N LEU A 86 21.58 27.53 10.12
CA LEU A 86 22.23 27.59 8.82
C LEU A 86 21.54 28.55 7.84
N TYR A 87 20.22 28.65 7.93
CA TYR A 87 19.36 29.47 7.08
C TYR A 87 18.41 30.33 7.92
N PRO A 88 18.88 31.42 8.54
CA PRO A 88 18.07 32.22 9.46
C PRO A 88 16.76 32.76 8.89
N GLN A 89 16.71 32.98 7.57
CA GLN A 89 15.51 33.48 6.86
C GLN A 89 14.46 32.39 6.58
N ALA A 90 14.80 31.11 6.71
CA ALA A 90 13.86 30.03 6.48
C ALA A 90 12.64 30.12 7.40
N LEU A 91 11.44 29.93 6.84
CA LEU A 91 10.18 29.94 7.57
C LEU A 91 9.69 28.51 7.77
N LEU A 92 9.55 28.13 9.02
CA LEU A 92 9.15 26.78 9.43
C LEU A 92 7.62 26.68 9.47
N THR A 93 7.06 25.55 9.00
CA THR A 93 5.62 25.31 9.05
C THR A 93 5.25 24.22 10.06
N ILE A 94 5.26 22.94 9.65
CA ILE A 94 4.93 21.78 10.49
C ILE A 94 5.96 20.66 10.32
N GLY A 95 6.22 19.93 11.40
CA GLY A 95 7.18 18.82 11.42
C GLY A 95 6.70 17.61 12.22
N PRO A 96 5.71 16.83 11.76
CA PRO A 96 5.22 15.66 12.47
C PRO A 96 6.14 14.44 12.34
N ALA A 97 6.05 13.54 13.32
CA ALA A 97 6.48 12.16 13.15
C ALA A 97 5.54 11.44 12.17
N ILE A 98 6.09 10.48 11.44
CA ILE A 98 5.39 9.58 10.52
C ILE A 98 5.82 8.14 10.80
N LYS A 99 5.16 7.16 10.16
CA LYS A 99 5.34 5.71 10.41
C LYS A 99 6.81 5.26 10.48
N GLU A 100 7.70 5.85 9.67
CA GLU A 100 9.11 5.43 9.55
C GLU A 100 10.11 6.60 9.70
N GLY A 101 9.74 7.62 10.45
CA GLY A 101 10.61 8.77 10.66
C GLY A 101 9.83 10.06 10.90
N PHE A 102 10.26 11.13 10.28
CA PHE A 102 9.66 12.45 10.38
C PHE A 102 9.83 13.23 9.08
N TYR A 103 9.10 14.33 8.95
CA TYR A 103 9.43 15.37 7.97
C TYR A 103 9.27 16.75 8.57
N TYR A 104 9.73 17.75 7.85
CA TYR A 104 9.44 19.15 8.13
C TYR A 104 9.19 19.90 6.84
N ASP A 105 8.13 20.71 6.79
CA ASP A 105 7.80 21.58 5.67
C ASP A 105 8.39 22.97 5.92
N ILE A 106 9.17 23.48 4.99
CA ILE A 106 9.98 24.68 5.16
C ILE A 106 9.90 25.52 3.90
N ASP A 107 9.70 26.82 4.09
CA ASP A 107 9.91 27.82 3.06
C ASP A 107 11.32 28.38 3.20
N PHE A 108 12.21 28.00 2.33
CA PHE A 108 13.60 28.48 2.31
C PHE A 108 13.77 29.85 1.67
N GLN A 109 12.67 30.49 1.27
CA GLN A 109 12.65 31.80 0.62
C GLN A 109 13.47 31.77 -0.69
N LYS A 110 14.66 32.37 -0.68
CA LYS A 110 15.54 32.51 -1.85
C LYS A 110 16.59 31.41 -2.00
N HIS A 111 16.61 30.42 -1.10
CA HIS A 111 17.63 29.37 -1.11
C HIS A 111 17.08 28.07 -1.73
N ASP A 112 17.78 27.56 -2.72
CA ASP A 112 17.51 26.24 -3.30
C ASP A 112 18.27 25.18 -2.48
N ILE A 113 17.52 24.30 -1.84
CA ILE A 113 18.06 23.21 -1.02
C ILE A 113 18.03 21.90 -1.78
N SER A 114 19.13 21.19 -1.73
CA SER A 114 19.35 19.92 -2.36
C SER A 114 19.84 18.85 -1.37
N LYS A 115 20.00 17.61 -1.82
CA LYS A 115 20.61 16.56 -0.99
C LYS A 115 22.09 16.85 -0.61
N ASN A 116 22.76 17.72 -1.34
CA ASN A 116 24.14 18.08 -1.03
C ASN A 116 24.24 18.84 0.30
N ASP A 117 23.17 19.51 0.71
CA ASP A 117 23.11 20.28 1.97
C ASP A 117 22.90 19.39 3.20
N PHE A 118 22.50 18.12 3.01
CA PHE A 118 22.24 17.19 4.12
C PHE A 118 23.42 17.01 5.05
N ALA A 119 24.63 16.93 4.51
CA ALA A 119 25.83 16.75 5.33
C ALA A 119 26.05 17.93 6.29
N ALA A 120 25.80 19.16 5.85
CA ALA A 120 25.91 20.35 6.67
C ALA A 120 24.80 20.41 7.72
N ILE A 121 23.55 20.10 7.34
CA ILE A 121 22.41 20.06 8.26
C ILE A 121 22.62 18.97 9.34
N GLU A 122 23.00 17.74 8.94
CA GLU A 122 23.28 16.65 9.88
C GLU A 122 24.44 16.97 10.84
N LYS A 123 25.46 17.66 10.36
CA LYS A 123 26.59 18.12 11.21
C LYS A 123 26.09 19.11 12.26
N MET A 124 25.27 20.08 11.87
CA MET A 124 24.66 21.05 12.79
C MET A 124 23.71 20.36 13.78
N MET A 125 22.88 19.42 13.34
CA MET A 125 22.03 18.61 14.22
C MET A 125 22.84 17.86 15.27
N LYS A 126 23.98 17.26 14.90
CA LYS A 126 24.88 16.58 15.84
C LYS A 126 25.47 17.57 16.85
N GLN A 127 25.87 18.75 16.42
CA GLN A 127 26.37 19.80 17.32
C GLN A 127 25.31 20.19 18.35
N ILE A 128 24.10 20.49 17.93
CA ILE A 128 22.97 20.83 18.82
C ILE A 128 22.64 19.69 19.79
N SER A 129 22.69 18.43 19.30
CA SER A 129 22.51 17.28 20.19
C SER A 129 23.56 17.24 21.31
N LEU A 130 24.82 17.55 21.01
CA LEU A 130 25.92 17.61 21.99
C LEU A 130 25.79 18.76 22.97
N GLU A 131 25.18 19.88 22.59
CA GLU A 131 24.92 21.02 23.46
C GLU A 131 23.95 20.67 24.61
N ASN A 132 23.23 19.59 24.53
CA ASN A 132 22.40 18.99 25.60
C ASN A 132 21.34 19.97 26.18
N HIS A 133 20.66 20.73 25.31
CA HIS A 133 19.62 21.65 25.74
C HIS A 133 18.39 20.89 26.28
N PRO A 134 17.78 21.35 27.40
CA PRO A 134 16.49 20.86 27.84
C PRO A 134 15.40 21.23 26.81
N ILE A 135 14.42 20.39 26.65
CA ILE A 135 13.21 20.68 25.86
C ILE A 135 12.10 21.02 26.84
N ILE A 136 11.67 22.28 26.80
CA ILE A 136 10.74 22.84 27.77
C ILE A 136 9.44 23.22 27.09
N ARG A 137 8.32 22.76 27.66
CA ARG A 137 6.95 23.13 27.25
C ARG A 137 6.57 24.43 27.98
N GLU A 138 6.10 25.41 27.24
CA GLU A 138 5.53 26.65 27.75
C GLU A 138 4.09 26.79 27.25
N GLU A 139 3.18 27.17 28.14
CA GLU A 139 1.81 27.51 27.79
C GLU A 139 1.65 29.02 27.75
N VAL A 140 1.13 29.52 26.64
CA VAL A 140 0.95 30.95 26.41
C VAL A 140 -0.46 31.26 25.90
N SER A 141 -0.92 32.50 26.12
CA SER A 141 -2.17 32.95 25.50
C SER A 141 -2.03 33.05 23.96
N TYR A 142 -3.13 32.99 23.25
CA TYR A 142 -3.18 33.18 21.80
C TYR A 142 -2.50 34.49 21.37
N GLN A 143 -2.76 35.60 22.09
CA GLN A 143 -2.17 36.92 21.78
C GLN A 143 -0.64 36.85 21.91
N LYS A 144 -0.12 36.24 22.98
CA LYS A 144 1.32 36.07 23.19
C LYS A 144 1.98 35.20 22.15
N ALA A 145 1.31 34.09 21.75
CA ALA A 145 1.78 33.25 20.66
C ALA A 145 1.85 34.03 19.34
N LYS A 146 0.85 34.86 19.03
CA LYS A 146 0.83 35.70 17.83
C LYS A 146 1.99 36.69 17.80
N GLU A 147 2.34 37.31 18.96
CA GLU A 147 3.52 38.17 19.06
C GLU A 147 4.83 37.40 18.80
N ILE A 148 4.99 36.22 19.41
CA ILE A 148 6.19 35.37 19.28
C ILE A 148 6.39 34.96 17.80
N PHE A 149 5.33 34.60 17.09
CA PHE A 149 5.39 34.12 15.70
C PHE A 149 5.05 35.19 14.66
N ALA A 150 5.07 36.51 15.03
CA ALA A 150 4.66 37.62 14.15
C ALA A 150 5.39 37.63 12.79
N ASN A 151 6.66 37.19 12.75
CA ASN A 151 7.47 37.14 11.54
C ASN A 151 7.31 35.84 10.73
N ASN A 152 6.38 34.95 11.10
CA ASN A 152 6.15 33.71 10.38
C ASN A 152 4.66 33.58 9.98
N PRO A 153 4.30 33.96 8.75
CA PRO A 153 2.91 33.97 8.30
C PRO A 153 2.25 32.58 8.35
N TYR A 154 3.02 31.53 8.16
CA TYR A 154 2.51 30.15 8.23
C TYR A 154 2.06 29.78 9.65
N LYS A 155 2.85 30.18 10.67
CA LYS A 155 2.49 29.95 12.08
C LYS A 155 1.28 30.79 12.50
N ILE A 156 1.15 32.01 12.00
CA ILE A 156 -0.04 32.85 12.24
C ILE A 156 -1.30 32.15 11.70
N VAL A 157 -1.27 31.65 10.47
CA VAL A 157 -2.42 30.92 9.89
C VAL A 157 -2.76 29.66 10.70
N LEU A 158 -1.76 28.95 11.22
CA LEU A 158 -1.98 27.77 12.09
C LEU A 158 -2.61 28.19 13.44
N LEU A 159 -2.16 29.27 14.05
CA LEU A 159 -2.70 29.80 15.31
C LEU A 159 -4.15 30.21 15.17
N GLU A 160 -4.54 30.79 14.04
CA GLU A 160 -5.93 31.24 13.82
C GLU A 160 -6.98 30.14 13.90
N LYS A 161 -6.58 28.89 13.68
CA LYS A 161 -7.45 27.70 13.84
C LYS A 161 -7.71 27.32 15.30
N HIS A 162 -6.95 27.90 16.26
CA HIS A 162 -6.93 27.48 17.66
C HIS A 162 -7.07 28.68 18.63
N LYS A 163 -7.85 29.68 18.24
CA LYS A 163 -7.99 30.97 19.00
C LYS A 163 -8.47 30.80 20.44
N GLU A 164 -9.26 29.78 20.72
CA GLU A 164 -9.88 29.52 22.03
C GLU A 164 -9.08 28.49 22.87
N GLU A 165 -7.98 27.94 22.34
CA GLU A 165 -7.17 26.93 22.99
C GLU A 165 -6.00 27.58 23.75
N VAL A 166 -5.49 26.89 24.79
CA VAL A 166 -4.20 27.17 25.37
C VAL A 166 -3.12 26.74 24.39
N ILE A 167 -2.27 27.69 23.97
CA ILE A 167 -1.23 27.45 22.99
C ILE A 167 0.03 26.94 23.66
N SER A 168 0.55 25.78 23.25
CA SER A 168 1.82 25.25 23.71
C SER A 168 2.94 25.54 22.72
N ILE A 169 4.07 26.00 23.29
CA ILE A 169 5.32 26.28 22.59
C ILE A 169 6.40 25.42 23.23
N TYR A 170 7.29 24.88 22.42
CA TYR A 170 8.45 24.11 22.91
C TYR A 170 9.74 24.85 22.61
N ARG A 171 10.56 24.99 23.65
CA ARG A 171 11.90 25.60 23.57
C ARG A 171 13.00 24.58 23.74
N GLN A 172 14.05 24.75 22.96
CA GLN A 172 15.32 24.01 23.10
C GLN A 172 16.48 24.96 22.76
N GLY A 173 17.19 25.45 23.80
CA GLY A 173 18.16 26.53 23.65
C GLY A 173 17.51 27.81 23.12
N GLU A 174 18.08 28.37 22.07
CA GLU A 174 17.53 29.55 21.37
C GLU A 174 16.32 29.26 20.47
N PHE A 175 16.11 28.00 20.11
CA PHE A 175 15.03 27.59 19.20
C PHE A 175 13.71 27.42 19.96
N PHE A 176 12.62 27.81 19.31
CA PHE A 176 11.27 27.58 19.79
C PHE A 176 10.31 27.29 18.61
N ASP A 177 9.30 26.50 18.88
CA ASP A 177 8.29 26.17 17.87
C ASP A 177 6.90 25.97 18.47
N LEU A 178 5.88 26.21 17.65
CA LEU A 178 4.47 25.92 17.95
C LEU A 178 4.25 24.40 17.81
N CYS A 179 3.89 23.75 18.93
CA CYS A 179 3.74 22.30 18.94
C CYS A 179 2.77 21.82 20.01
N ARG A 180 2.06 20.73 19.76
CA ARG A 180 1.11 20.11 20.72
C ARG A 180 1.79 19.18 21.73
N GLY A 181 3.03 18.81 21.50
CA GLY A 181 3.80 18.05 22.46
C GLY A 181 4.11 16.61 22.09
N GLY A 182 4.59 15.87 23.09
CA GLY A 182 5.17 14.56 22.93
C GLY A 182 6.67 14.67 22.57
N HIS A 183 7.49 15.34 23.41
CA HIS A 183 8.92 15.51 23.19
C HIS A 183 9.77 14.79 24.24
N LEU A 184 11.03 14.51 23.85
CA LEU A 184 12.08 14.05 24.76
C LEU A 184 12.45 15.14 25.77
N LEU A 185 13.12 14.77 26.86
CA LEU A 185 13.54 15.72 27.90
C LEU A 185 14.64 16.67 27.44
N LYS A 186 15.51 16.26 26.50
CA LYS A 186 16.68 17.03 26.10
C LYS A 186 17.23 16.59 24.74
N THR A 187 17.96 17.49 24.08
CA THR A 187 18.49 17.28 22.73
C THR A 187 19.53 16.16 22.65
N SER A 188 20.30 15.90 23.71
CA SER A 188 21.34 14.86 23.75
C SER A 188 20.80 13.43 23.67
N LEU A 189 19.50 13.22 23.73
CA LEU A 189 18.87 11.92 23.52
C LEU A 189 18.70 11.57 22.02
N MET A 190 18.78 12.55 21.13
CA MET A 190 18.69 12.41 19.68
C MET A 190 20.08 12.19 19.06
N LYS A 191 20.57 10.94 19.08
CA LYS A 191 21.95 10.60 18.68
C LYS A 191 22.07 9.99 17.29
N HIS A 192 21.11 9.16 16.90
CA HIS A 192 21.19 8.32 15.70
C HIS A 192 20.08 8.71 14.74
N PHE A 193 20.38 9.58 13.81
CA PHE A 193 19.45 10.10 12.80
C PHE A 193 20.09 10.18 11.42
N LYS A 194 19.24 10.23 10.38
CA LYS A 194 19.65 10.40 8.99
C LYS A 194 18.59 11.19 8.21
N LEU A 195 19.02 12.14 7.40
CA LEU A 195 18.16 12.79 6.40
C LEU A 195 18.06 11.93 5.15
N LEU A 196 16.86 11.75 4.60
CA LEU A 196 16.57 10.72 3.60
C LEU A 196 16.32 11.31 2.21
N LYS A 197 15.40 12.27 2.10
CA LYS A 197 14.98 12.85 0.81
C LYS A 197 14.40 14.24 0.96
N ILE A 198 14.35 14.94 -0.17
CA ILE A 198 13.65 16.22 -0.35
C ILE A 198 12.51 16.00 -1.34
N SER A 199 11.38 16.64 -1.10
CA SER A 199 10.29 16.76 -2.06
C SER A 199 9.63 18.14 -1.97
N GLY A 200 8.95 18.56 -3.03
CA GLY A 200 8.02 19.68 -2.96
C GLY A 200 6.78 19.28 -2.15
N SER A 201 6.17 20.24 -1.48
CA SER A 201 4.85 20.13 -0.86
C SER A 201 4.11 21.46 -0.99
N TYR A 202 2.81 21.46 -0.72
CA TYR A 202 2.03 22.69 -0.68
C TYR A 202 1.56 22.96 0.75
N PHE A 203 1.56 24.23 1.16
CA PHE A 203 1.05 24.57 2.48
C PHE A 203 -0.37 24.10 2.68
N GLN A 204 -0.63 23.38 3.79
CA GLN A 204 -1.91 22.73 4.12
C GLN A 204 -2.40 21.74 3.03
N SER A 205 -1.48 21.13 2.29
CA SER A 205 -1.79 20.17 1.21
C SER A 205 -2.70 20.73 0.09
N ASN A 206 -2.79 22.04 -0.04
CA ASN A 206 -3.59 22.70 -1.07
C ASN A 206 -2.69 23.23 -2.19
N ALA A 207 -2.84 22.71 -3.41
CA ALA A 207 -2.05 23.10 -4.58
C ALA A 207 -2.17 24.57 -5.01
N LYS A 208 -3.16 25.29 -4.47
CA LYS A 208 -3.32 26.74 -4.68
C LYS A 208 -2.47 27.60 -3.72
N ASN A 209 -1.93 26.98 -2.66
CA ASN A 209 -1.10 27.64 -1.65
C ASN A 209 0.39 27.61 -2.05
N GLN A 210 1.20 28.33 -1.28
CA GLN A 210 2.65 28.42 -1.44
C GLN A 210 3.30 27.04 -1.48
N THR A 211 4.21 26.86 -2.41
CA THR A 211 5.08 25.66 -2.50
C THR A 211 6.13 25.70 -1.41
N LEU A 212 6.32 24.60 -0.72
CA LEU A 212 7.27 24.40 0.37
C LEU A 212 8.25 23.29 0.02
N THR A 213 9.40 23.32 0.65
CA THR A 213 10.37 22.22 0.62
C THR A 213 10.14 21.30 1.80
N ARG A 214 9.86 20.02 1.55
CA ARG A 214 9.71 18.99 2.56
C ARG A 214 10.97 18.16 2.67
N ILE A 215 11.61 18.17 3.85
CA ILE A 215 12.78 17.34 4.16
C ILE A 215 12.33 16.18 5.03
N TYR A 216 12.66 14.95 4.62
CA TYR A 216 12.39 13.73 5.37
C TYR A 216 13.63 13.26 6.09
N GLY A 217 13.45 12.77 7.31
CA GLY A 217 14.49 12.13 8.10
C GLY A 217 13.94 10.97 8.93
N THR A 218 14.83 10.23 9.55
CA THR A 218 14.52 9.16 10.49
C THR A 218 15.49 9.17 11.66
N SER A 219 15.05 8.69 12.82
CA SER A 219 15.91 8.54 13.99
C SER A 219 15.55 7.30 14.79
N PHE A 220 16.55 6.74 15.48
CA PHE A 220 16.45 5.55 16.30
C PHE A 220 17.21 5.72 17.61
N PHE A 221 16.81 5.02 18.67
CA PHE A 221 17.53 5.02 19.95
C PHE A 221 18.88 4.32 19.84
N GLN A 222 18.97 3.28 19.02
CA GLN A 222 20.16 2.46 18.83
C GLN A 222 20.78 2.68 17.45
N LYS A 223 22.12 2.76 17.40
CA LYS A 223 22.85 2.95 16.13
C LYS A 223 22.60 1.80 15.15
N GLN A 224 22.57 0.56 15.66
CA GLN A 224 22.33 -0.61 14.81
C GLN A 224 20.95 -0.57 14.18
N ALA A 225 19.91 -0.19 14.92
CA ALA A 225 18.55 -0.06 14.38
C ALA A 225 18.46 0.97 13.25
N LEU A 226 19.21 2.08 13.34
CA LEU A 226 19.32 3.05 12.23
C LEU A 226 19.99 2.42 11.01
N ILE A 227 21.10 1.68 11.19
CA ILE A 227 21.82 1.02 10.09
C ILE A 227 20.89 0.01 9.41
N ASP A 228 20.24 -0.85 10.17
CA ASP A 228 19.31 -1.87 9.66
C ASP A 228 18.15 -1.24 8.88
N HIS A 229 17.60 -0.15 9.41
CA HIS A 229 16.53 0.58 8.72
C HIS A 229 17.01 1.21 7.40
N LEU A 230 18.22 1.79 7.36
CA LEU A 230 18.78 2.35 6.12
C LEU A 230 19.05 1.27 5.07
N GLN A 231 19.51 0.08 5.49
CA GLN A 231 19.66 -1.07 4.61
C GLN A 231 18.31 -1.54 4.05
N LEU A 232 17.29 -1.61 4.92
CA LEU A 232 15.92 -1.93 4.51
C LEU A 232 15.37 -0.93 3.47
N LEU A 233 15.59 0.37 3.67
CA LEU A 233 15.17 1.40 2.72
C LEU A 233 15.87 1.26 1.35
N GLU A 234 17.17 0.94 1.37
CA GLU A 234 17.91 0.72 0.11
C GLU A 234 17.43 -0.58 -0.59
N GLU A 235 17.16 -1.64 0.17
CA GLU A 235 16.58 -2.87 -0.38
C GLU A 235 15.20 -2.61 -1.00
N ARG A 236 14.32 -1.90 -0.31
CA ARG A 236 13.00 -1.48 -0.84
C ARG A 236 13.14 -0.71 -2.15
N LYS A 237 14.07 0.24 -2.21
CA LYS A 237 14.34 1.02 -3.42
C LYS A 237 14.83 0.14 -4.58
N GLN A 238 15.57 -0.94 -4.30
CA GLN A 238 15.99 -1.90 -5.31
C GLN A 238 14.85 -2.77 -5.81
N ARG A 239 13.78 -2.93 -5.03
CA ARG A 239 12.58 -3.70 -5.40
C ARG A 239 11.55 -2.91 -6.19
N ASP A 240 11.61 -1.57 -6.21
CA ASP A 240 10.66 -0.71 -6.93
C ASP A 240 10.47 -1.17 -8.39
N HIS A 241 9.23 -1.51 -8.78
CA HIS A 241 8.89 -2.05 -10.10
C HIS A 241 9.31 -1.11 -11.24
N LYS A 242 9.31 0.21 -11.04
CA LYS A 242 9.75 1.21 -12.05
C LYS A 242 11.25 1.13 -12.29
N ARG A 243 12.03 0.83 -11.23
CA ARG A 243 13.47 0.63 -11.35
C ARG A 243 13.79 -0.71 -12.03
N LEU A 244 13.15 -1.79 -11.56
CA LEU A 244 13.32 -3.13 -12.11
C LEU A 244 12.92 -3.19 -13.59
N ASN A 245 11.90 -2.45 -13.98
CA ASN A 245 11.43 -2.39 -15.36
C ASN A 245 12.47 -1.86 -16.34
N LYS A 246 13.44 -1.04 -15.91
CA LYS A 246 14.54 -0.57 -16.78
C LYS A 246 15.42 -1.71 -17.31
N GLU A 247 15.47 -2.83 -16.58
CA GLU A 247 16.22 -4.03 -16.95
C GLU A 247 15.31 -5.09 -17.59
N LEU A 248 14.07 -5.23 -17.08
CA LEU A 248 13.15 -6.28 -17.46
C LEU A 248 12.35 -5.98 -18.73
N ASP A 249 12.15 -4.69 -19.03
CA ASP A 249 11.41 -4.20 -20.21
C ASP A 249 9.99 -4.81 -20.31
N LEU A 250 9.20 -4.62 -19.24
CA LEU A 250 7.86 -5.18 -19.13
C LEU A 250 6.77 -4.18 -19.54
N PHE A 251 6.96 -2.89 -19.26
CA PHE A 251 5.98 -1.85 -19.54
C PHE A 251 6.63 -0.50 -19.83
N MET A 252 5.86 0.41 -20.45
CA MET A 252 6.26 1.79 -20.67
C MET A 252 5.09 2.76 -20.52
N PHE A 253 5.43 4.04 -20.38
CA PHE A 253 4.50 5.17 -20.47
C PHE A 253 5.00 6.12 -21.54
N SER A 254 4.08 6.73 -22.30
CA SER A 254 4.40 7.75 -23.30
C SER A 254 3.62 9.04 -23.02
N LYS A 255 4.26 10.17 -23.25
CA LYS A 255 3.62 11.50 -23.17
C LYS A 255 2.57 11.68 -24.24
N GLU A 256 2.77 11.08 -25.41
CA GLU A 256 1.86 11.14 -26.56
C GLU A 256 0.53 10.45 -26.26
N VAL A 257 0.52 9.41 -25.42
CA VAL A 257 -0.70 8.70 -25.02
C VAL A 257 -1.34 9.32 -23.80
N GLY A 258 -0.52 9.70 -22.83
CA GLY A 258 -1.00 10.39 -21.62
C GLY A 258 -0.54 9.74 -20.32
N LEU A 259 -0.71 10.51 -19.25
CA LEU A 259 -0.29 10.11 -17.91
C LEU A 259 -1.21 9.02 -17.33
N GLY A 260 -0.62 7.97 -16.78
CA GLY A 260 -1.38 6.90 -16.12
C GLY A 260 -2.04 5.90 -17.08
N LEU A 261 -1.60 5.88 -18.34
CA LEU A 261 -2.03 4.92 -19.37
C LEU A 261 -0.85 4.03 -19.73
N PRO A 262 -0.70 2.84 -19.10
CA PRO A 262 0.44 1.98 -19.28
C PRO A 262 0.37 1.17 -20.57
N PHE A 263 1.48 1.06 -21.28
CA PHE A 263 1.69 0.01 -22.27
C PHE A 263 2.32 -1.20 -21.62
N LEU A 264 1.79 -2.38 -21.84
CA LEU A 264 2.48 -3.62 -21.54
C LEU A 264 3.24 -4.08 -22.77
N LEU A 265 4.57 -4.15 -22.66
CA LEU A 265 5.46 -4.64 -23.70
C LEU A 265 5.36 -6.18 -23.82
N PRO A 266 5.92 -6.83 -24.84
CA PRO A 266 5.68 -8.27 -25.10
C PRO A 266 5.87 -9.17 -23.88
N LYS A 267 6.93 -8.95 -23.07
CA LYS A 267 7.15 -9.73 -21.83
C LYS A 267 6.12 -9.41 -20.74
N GLY A 268 5.77 -8.14 -20.58
CA GLY A 268 4.74 -7.72 -19.64
C GLY A 268 3.35 -8.23 -20.01
N ALA A 269 3.02 -8.18 -21.31
CA ALA A 269 1.78 -8.73 -21.84
C ALA A 269 1.70 -10.26 -21.65
N THR A 270 2.82 -10.96 -21.80
CA THR A 270 2.90 -12.41 -21.54
C THR A 270 2.66 -12.69 -20.05
N LEU A 271 3.33 -11.95 -19.13
CA LEU A 271 3.12 -12.10 -17.69
C LEU A 271 1.65 -11.84 -17.31
N ARG A 272 1.07 -10.76 -17.81
CA ARG A 272 -0.36 -10.45 -17.62
C ARG A 272 -1.25 -11.59 -18.09
N ARG A 273 -1.04 -12.11 -19.31
CA ARG A 273 -1.82 -13.20 -19.86
C ARG A 273 -1.77 -14.47 -19.04
N ILE A 274 -0.62 -14.78 -18.42
CA ILE A 274 -0.48 -15.92 -17.51
C ILE A 274 -1.33 -15.71 -16.25
N VAL A 275 -1.29 -14.52 -15.65
CA VAL A 275 -2.10 -14.19 -14.48
C VAL A 275 -3.60 -14.23 -14.81
N GLU A 276 -4.01 -13.63 -15.93
CA GLU A 276 -5.40 -13.65 -16.40
C GLU A 276 -5.94 -15.06 -16.59
N ARG A 277 -5.19 -15.95 -17.28
CA ARG A 277 -5.58 -17.36 -17.44
C ARG A 277 -5.73 -18.05 -16.10
N TYR A 278 -4.72 -17.92 -15.24
CA TYR A 278 -4.73 -18.54 -13.92
C TYR A 278 -5.99 -18.17 -13.13
N ILE A 279 -6.30 -16.86 -13.04
CA ILE A 279 -7.45 -16.42 -12.23
C ILE A 279 -8.78 -16.81 -12.85
N VAL A 280 -8.91 -16.74 -14.17
CA VAL A 280 -10.12 -17.18 -14.88
C VAL A 280 -10.36 -18.67 -14.68
N ASP A 281 -9.34 -19.52 -14.85
CA ASP A 281 -9.45 -20.98 -14.66
C ASP A 281 -9.83 -21.32 -13.20
N LYS A 282 -9.26 -20.60 -12.22
CA LYS A 282 -9.64 -20.73 -10.81
C LYS A 282 -11.10 -20.34 -10.58
N GLU A 283 -11.55 -19.21 -11.11
CA GLU A 283 -12.93 -18.74 -10.96
C GLU A 283 -13.93 -19.69 -11.61
N LEU A 284 -13.62 -20.23 -12.79
CA LEU A 284 -14.45 -21.27 -13.43
C LEU A 284 -14.58 -22.52 -12.54
N SER A 285 -13.51 -22.94 -11.87
CA SER A 285 -13.55 -24.08 -10.94
C SER A 285 -14.38 -23.79 -9.66
N TYR A 286 -14.64 -22.53 -9.36
CA TYR A 286 -15.53 -22.05 -8.29
C TYR A 286 -16.94 -21.67 -8.81
N GLU A 287 -17.29 -22.13 -10.03
CA GLU A 287 -18.60 -21.95 -10.67
C GLU A 287 -18.96 -20.47 -10.98
N TYR A 288 -17.96 -19.62 -11.28
CA TYR A 288 -18.22 -18.29 -11.80
C TYR A 288 -18.48 -18.30 -13.30
N HIS A 289 -19.45 -17.50 -13.74
CA HIS A 289 -19.73 -17.24 -15.16
C HIS A 289 -19.02 -15.97 -15.60
N HIS A 290 -18.07 -16.08 -16.54
CA HIS A 290 -17.38 -14.92 -17.08
C HIS A 290 -18.23 -14.18 -18.11
N VAL A 291 -18.23 -12.85 -18.01
CA VAL A 291 -18.92 -11.94 -18.93
C VAL A 291 -17.98 -10.86 -19.46
N TYR A 292 -18.41 -10.20 -20.52
CA TYR A 292 -17.80 -8.97 -21.04
C TYR A 292 -18.88 -7.90 -21.15
N THR A 293 -18.65 -6.75 -20.56
CA THR A 293 -19.59 -5.63 -20.57
C THR A 293 -18.97 -4.37 -21.19
N PRO A 294 -19.78 -3.44 -21.73
CA PRO A 294 -19.28 -2.27 -22.42
C PRO A 294 -18.43 -1.36 -21.52
N ILE A 295 -17.38 -0.76 -22.09
CA ILE A 295 -16.50 0.21 -21.40
C ILE A 295 -17.16 1.59 -21.31
N MET A 296 -17.90 1.99 -22.35
CA MET A 296 -18.69 3.20 -22.39
C MET A 296 -20.16 2.88 -22.08
N THR A 297 -20.80 3.76 -21.34
CA THR A 297 -22.21 3.59 -20.98
C THR A 297 -22.92 4.92 -20.86
N ASN A 298 -24.23 4.89 -20.97
CA ASN A 298 -25.08 6.04 -20.71
C ASN A 298 -24.96 6.48 -19.25
N THR A 299 -24.90 7.79 -19.01
CA THR A 299 -24.77 8.39 -17.68
C THR A 299 -25.90 8.01 -16.73
N GLU A 300 -27.09 7.68 -17.27
CA GLU A 300 -28.25 7.26 -16.48
C GLU A 300 -27.97 6.03 -15.64
N LEU A 301 -27.18 5.06 -16.15
CA LEU A 301 -26.79 3.87 -15.40
C LEU A 301 -26.06 4.24 -14.09
N TYR A 302 -25.18 5.25 -14.15
CA TYR A 302 -24.44 5.72 -12.98
C TYR A 302 -25.23 6.70 -12.11
N ARG A 303 -26.31 7.30 -12.62
CA ARG A 303 -27.29 8.05 -11.82
C ARG A 303 -28.11 7.07 -10.97
N ILE A 304 -28.65 6.02 -11.58
CA ILE A 304 -29.42 4.98 -10.87
C ILE A 304 -28.57 4.36 -9.74
N SER A 305 -27.34 4.02 -10.01
CA SER A 305 -26.44 3.41 -9.02
C SER A 305 -25.90 4.39 -7.96
N GLY A 306 -26.04 5.71 -8.14
CA GLY A 306 -25.54 6.75 -7.22
C GLY A 306 -24.07 7.11 -7.39
N HIS A 307 -23.38 6.54 -8.38
CA HIS A 307 -21.96 6.87 -8.60
C HIS A 307 -21.74 8.32 -9.05
N LEU A 308 -22.66 8.91 -9.79
CA LEU A 308 -22.57 10.34 -10.18
C LEU A 308 -22.68 11.29 -8.99
N GLU A 309 -23.33 10.88 -7.90
CA GLU A 309 -23.48 11.71 -6.69
C GLU A 309 -22.25 11.58 -5.77
N HIS A 310 -21.76 10.34 -5.56
CA HIS A 310 -20.74 10.05 -4.55
C HIS A 310 -19.33 9.83 -5.11
N TYR A 311 -19.17 9.71 -6.44
CA TYR A 311 -17.90 9.32 -7.07
C TYR A 311 -17.50 10.19 -8.26
N ALA A 312 -18.25 11.28 -8.55
CA ALA A 312 -18.07 12.14 -9.73
C ALA A 312 -16.63 12.66 -9.89
N GLU A 313 -15.96 13.02 -8.81
CA GLU A 313 -14.57 13.54 -8.84
C GLU A 313 -13.55 12.54 -9.42
N ASN A 314 -13.85 11.24 -9.36
CA ASN A 314 -13.01 10.17 -9.86
C ASN A 314 -13.46 9.64 -11.22
N MET A 315 -14.49 10.22 -11.84
CA MET A 315 -14.98 9.85 -13.16
C MET A 315 -14.39 10.75 -14.25
N PHE A 316 -14.14 10.19 -15.43
CA PHE A 316 -13.81 10.99 -16.60
C PHE A 316 -15.00 11.88 -17.00
N PRO A 317 -14.75 13.06 -17.62
CA PRO A 317 -15.82 13.94 -18.07
C PRO A 317 -16.81 13.25 -19.00
N VAL A 318 -18.07 13.65 -18.89
CA VAL A 318 -19.14 13.12 -19.74
C VAL A 318 -18.94 13.54 -21.20
N MET A 319 -19.01 12.59 -22.10
CA MET A 319 -19.01 12.80 -23.55
C MET A 319 -20.47 13.08 -24.00
N ARG A 320 -20.68 14.18 -24.72
CA ARG A 320 -21.98 14.56 -25.26
C ARG A 320 -21.96 14.36 -26.77
N LEU A 321 -22.84 13.50 -27.28
CA LEU A 321 -23.01 13.29 -28.69
C LEU A 321 -23.98 14.32 -29.31
N GLU A 322 -23.91 14.53 -30.62
CA GLU A 322 -24.81 15.43 -31.34
C GLU A 322 -26.29 15.05 -31.20
N SER A 323 -26.57 13.74 -30.99
CA SER A 323 -27.92 13.24 -30.70
C SER A 323 -28.48 13.68 -29.34
N GLY A 324 -27.67 14.31 -28.49
CA GLY A 324 -28.00 14.62 -27.10
C GLY A 324 -27.72 13.50 -26.11
N GLU A 325 -27.30 12.33 -26.57
CA GLU A 325 -26.91 11.22 -25.72
C GLU A 325 -25.65 11.57 -24.92
N GLN A 326 -25.62 11.16 -23.66
CA GLN A 326 -24.50 11.37 -22.74
C GLN A 326 -23.87 10.06 -22.36
N LEU A 327 -22.61 9.87 -22.75
CA LEU A 327 -21.83 8.68 -22.45
C LEU A 327 -20.70 9.03 -21.48
N VAL A 328 -20.28 8.04 -20.72
CA VAL A 328 -19.12 8.13 -19.79
C VAL A 328 -18.31 6.85 -19.83
N LEU A 329 -17.01 6.97 -19.63
CA LEU A 329 -16.14 5.81 -19.38
C LEU A 329 -16.46 5.23 -18.01
N ARG A 330 -16.65 3.91 -17.93
CA ARG A 330 -17.04 3.24 -16.69
C ARG A 330 -15.93 3.34 -15.62
N PRO A 331 -16.26 3.82 -14.39
CA PRO A 331 -15.35 3.79 -13.26
C PRO A 331 -15.40 2.46 -12.50
N MET A 332 -16.50 1.70 -12.66
CA MET A 332 -16.82 0.43 -11.98
C MET A 332 -17.74 -0.45 -12.84
N ASN A 333 -17.69 -1.77 -12.62
CA ASN A 333 -18.45 -2.76 -13.38
C ASN A 333 -19.83 -3.06 -12.75
N CYS A 334 -20.03 -2.80 -11.46
CA CYS A 334 -21.20 -3.20 -10.70
C CYS A 334 -22.53 -2.92 -11.40
N PRO A 335 -22.81 -1.74 -11.94
CA PRO A 335 -24.10 -1.45 -12.56
C PRO A 335 -24.40 -2.33 -13.78
N HIS A 336 -23.37 -2.70 -14.54
CA HIS A 336 -23.54 -3.58 -15.71
C HIS A 336 -23.94 -5.00 -15.28
N HIS A 337 -23.35 -5.52 -14.22
CA HIS A 337 -23.70 -6.84 -13.69
C HIS A 337 -25.11 -6.87 -13.10
N MET A 338 -25.60 -5.74 -12.52
CA MET A 338 -26.99 -5.62 -12.09
C MET A 338 -27.96 -5.74 -13.29
N ILE A 339 -27.63 -5.12 -14.43
CA ILE A 339 -28.44 -5.23 -15.65
C ILE A 339 -28.44 -6.66 -16.19
N ILE A 340 -27.30 -7.37 -16.15
CA ILE A 340 -27.25 -8.81 -16.55
C ILE A 340 -28.16 -9.66 -15.66
N TYR A 341 -28.11 -9.45 -14.34
CA TYR A 341 -29.00 -10.17 -13.41
C TYR A 341 -30.47 -9.88 -13.72
N LYS A 342 -30.83 -8.61 -13.94
CA LYS A 342 -32.20 -8.15 -14.19
C LYS A 342 -32.79 -8.68 -15.50
N LYS A 343 -31.98 -9.12 -16.45
CA LYS A 343 -32.41 -9.58 -17.78
C LYS A 343 -33.48 -10.68 -17.73
N THR A 344 -33.41 -11.57 -16.73
CA THR A 344 -34.26 -12.76 -16.63
C THR A 344 -34.81 -12.87 -15.21
N PRO A 345 -36.13 -13.09 -15.01
CA PRO A 345 -36.66 -13.45 -13.70
C PRO A 345 -35.97 -14.68 -13.15
N ARG A 346 -35.62 -14.67 -11.88
CA ARG A 346 -34.86 -15.75 -11.23
C ARG A 346 -35.62 -16.39 -10.08
N SER A 347 -35.46 -17.68 -9.92
CA SER A 347 -35.89 -18.44 -8.74
C SER A 347 -34.77 -18.50 -7.72
N TYR A 348 -35.12 -18.66 -6.43
CA TYR A 348 -34.15 -18.93 -5.36
C TYR A 348 -33.26 -20.17 -5.66
N LYS A 349 -33.71 -21.13 -6.47
CA LYS A 349 -32.94 -22.30 -6.88
C LYS A 349 -31.76 -21.96 -7.80
N GLU A 350 -31.78 -20.81 -8.46
CA GLU A 350 -30.71 -20.31 -9.33
C GLU A 350 -29.70 -19.46 -8.59
N LEU A 351 -29.91 -19.26 -7.28
CA LEU A 351 -28.97 -18.56 -6.41
C LEU A 351 -28.15 -19.57 -5.60
N PRO A 352 -26.86 -19.31 -5.38
CA PRO A 352 -26.10 -18.10 -5.73
C PRO A 352 -25.79 -18.02 -7.24
N PHE A 353 -25.99 -16.84 -7.84
CA PHE A 353 -25.61 -16.56 -9.23
C PHE A 353 -24.33 -15.71 -9.24
N ARG A 354 -23.25 -16.27 -9.79
CA ARG A 354 -21.89 -15.68 -9.72
C ARG A 354 -21.46 -15.20 -11.09
N ILE A 355 -21.24 -13.89 -11.25
CA ILE A 355 -20.73 -13.26 -12.46
C ILE A 355 -19.35 -12.70 -12.20
N ALA A 356 -18.37 -13.03 -13.05
CA ALA A 356 -17.01 -12.50 -13.00
C ALA A 356 -16.62 -11.80 -14.29
N GLU A 357 -15.78 -10.80 -14.21
CA GLU A 357 -15.23 -10.08 -15.35
C GLU A 357 -13.80 -9.58 -15.04
N LEU A 358 -12.90 -9.78 -15.99
CA LEU A 358 -11.69 -8.97 -16.04
C LEU A 358 -12.05 -7.62 -16.67
N GLY A 359 -12.62 -6.74 -15.83
CA GLY A 359 -13.28 -5.53 -16.28
C GLY A 359 -12.34 -4.34 -16.42
N MET A 360 -12.19 -3.83 -17.64
CA MET A 360 -11.45 -2.59 -17.88
C MET A 360 -12.23 -1.40 -17.32
N MET A 361 -11.58 -0.59 -16.50
CA MET A 361 -12.17 0.58 -15.84
C MET A 361 -11.29 1.80 -16.02
N HIS A 362 -11.91 2.98 -15.88
CA HIS A 362 -11.24 4.26 -16.04
C HIS A 362 -11.52 5.17 -14.85
N ARG A 363 -10.47 5.68 -14.20
CA ARG A 363 -10.58 6.61 -13.07
C ARG A 363 -9.79 7.88 -13.34
N PHE A 364 -10.43 9.03 -13.13
CA PHE A 364 -9.79 10.32 -13.29
C PHE A 364 -8.86 10.63 -12.10
N GLU A 365 -7.73 9.93 -12.08
CA GLU A 365 -6.70 10.16 -11.05
C GLU A 365 -5.98 11.49 -11.28
N LYS A 366 -5.82 12.29 -10.21
CA LYS A 366 -5.04 13.54 -10.27
C LYS A 366 -3.58 13.22 -10.64
N SER A 367 -2.94 14.12 -11.40
CA SER A 367 -1.58 13.88 -11.94
C SER A 367 -0.55 13.53 -10.85
N GLY A 368 -0.62 14.17 -9.69
CA GLY A 368 0.28 13.89 -8.55
C GLY A 368 0.03 12.56 -7.83
N ALA A 369 -1.09 11.88 -8.11
CA ALA A 369 -1.44 10.60 -7.50
C ALA A 369 -1.01 9.41 -8.36
N VAL A 370 -0.78 9.60 -9.66
CA VAL A 370 -0.39 8.52 -10.59
C VAL A 370 1.04 8.05 -10.29
N SER A 371 1.24 6.74 -10.18
CA SER A 371 2.54 6.16 -9.83
C SER A 371 2.74 4.77 -10.44
N GLY A 372 3.54 4.69 -11.50
CA GLY A 372 3.88 3.42 -12.17
C GLY A 372 2.63 2.60 -12.49
N LEU A 373 2.68 1.29 -12.28
CA LEU A 373 1.53 0.39 -12.39
C LEU A 373 0.65 0.36 -11.12
N GLN A 374 1.11 0.92 -10.01
CA GLN A 374 0.37 0.92 -8.73
C GLN A 374 -0.89 1.77 -8.77
N ARG A 375 -0.85 2.91 -9.45
CA ARG A 375 -1.98 3.82 -9.57
C ARG A 375 -2.02 4.44 -10.97
N VAL A 376 -2.97 3.96 -11.75
CA VAL A 376 -3.14 4.26 -13.17
C VAL A 376 -4.53 4.83 -13.43
N ARG A 377 -4.75 5.39 -14.61
CA ARG A 377 -6.05 5.94 -15.04
C ARG A 377 -6.90 4.93 -15.78
N GLU A 378 -6.27 3.96 -16.44
CA GLU A 378 -6.90 2.81 -17.09
C GLU A 378 -6.38 1.53 -16.44
N MET A 379 -7.28 0.66 -16.01
CA MET A 379 -6.95 -0.56 -15.27
C MET A 379 -7.95 -1.67 -15.55
N THR A 380 -7.50 -2.91 -15.43
CA THR A 380 -8.36 -4.09 -15.50
C THR A 380 -8.52 -4.71 -14.13
N LEU A 381 -9.72 -4.62 -13.56
CA LEU A 381 -10.04 -5.20 -12.24
C LEU A 381 -10.47 -6.67 -12.39
N ASN A 382 -9.96 -7.53 -11.54
CA ASN A 382 -10.51 -8.87 -11.33
C ASN A 382 -11.75 -8.75 -10.44
N ASP A 383 -12.90 -8.56 -11.06
CA ASP A 383 -14.15 -8.20 -10.39
C ASP A 383 -15.20 -9.30 -10.51
N ALA A 384 -16.00 -9.49 -9.46
CA ALA A 384 -17.18 -10.33 -9.54
C ALA A 384 -18.28 -9.87 -8.60
N HIS A 385 -19.51 -10.23 -8.96
CA HIS A 385 -20.74 -9.96 -8.24
C HIS A 385 -21.50 -11.27 -8.06
N ILE A 386 -21.75 -11.63 -6.81
CA ILE A 386 -22.47 -12.84 -6.45
C ILE A 386 -23.81 -12.43 -5.86
N PHE A 387 -24.89 -12.82 -6.53
CA PHE A 387 -26.26 -12.58 -6.10
C PHE A 387 -26.71 -13.77 -5.25
N VAL A 388 -27.09 -13.49 -4.01
CA VAL A 388 -27.37 -14.49 -2.98
C VAL A 388 -28.69 -14.20 -2.24
N THR A 389 -29.28 -15.23 -1.65
CA THR A 389 -30.26 -15.06 -0.59
C THR A 389 -29.54 -14.71 0.71
N PRO A 390 -30.19 -14.06 1.71
CA PRO A 390 -29.54 -13.68 2.98
C PRO A 390 -28.88 -14.86 3.72
N ASP A 391 -29.46 -16.03 3.68
CA ASP A 391 -28.94 -17.26 4.31
C ASP A 391 -27.72 -17.86 3.60
N GLN A 392 -27.51 -17.52 2.32
CA GLN A 392 -26.34 -17.97 1.54
C GLN A 392 -25.09 -17.10 1.75
N ILE A 393 -25.21 -15.88 2.30
CA ILE A 393 -24.08 -14.91 2.44
C ILE A 393 -22.88 -15.57 3.09
N LYS A 394 -23.07 -16.18 4.24
CA LYS A 394 -21.99 -16.77 5.05
C LYS A 394 -21.25 -17.89 4.30
N VAL A 395 -21.98 -18.76 3.62
CA VAL A 395 -21.40 -19.87 2.85
C VAL A 395 -20.57 -19.35 1.68
N GLU A 396 -21.10 -18.35 0.94
CA GLU A 396 -20.40 -17.76 -0.19
C GLU A 396 -19.17 -16.95 0.26
N MET A 397 -19.25 -16.21 1.37
CA MET A 397 -18.08 -15.52 1.92
C MET A 397 -16.95 -16.49 2.28
N LYS A 398 -17.27 -17.63 2.90
CA LYS A 398 -16.28 -18.68 3.19
C LYS A 398 -15.61 -19.20 1.91
N LYS A 399 -16.38 -19.45 0.85
CA LYS A 399 -15.83 -19.86 -0.46
C LYS A 399 -14.88 -18.80 -1.03
N ILE A 400 -15.27 -17.53 -0.98
CA ILE A 400 -14.42 -16.42 -1.49
C ILE A 400 -13.13 -16.31 -0.68
N ILE A 401 -13.20 -16.39 0.64
CA ILE A 401 -12.01 -16.34 1.51
C ILE A 401 -11.06 -17.50 1.18
N ASN A 402 -11.58 -18.71 1.02
CA ASN A 402 -10.78 -19.87 0.63
C ASN A 402 -10.12 -19.66 -0.75
N LEU A 403 -10.87 -19.13 -1.72
CA LEU A 403 -10.31 -18.78 -3.04
C LEU A 403 -9.16 -17.75 -2.90
N ILE A 404 -9.31 -16.71 -2.08
CA ILE A 404 -8.24 -15.74 -1.82
C ILE A 404 -7.00 -16.43 -1.24
N ILE A 405 -7.18 -17.29 -0.22
CA ILE A 405 -6.08 -18.00 0.44
C ILE A 405 -5.35 -18.94 -0.54
N GLU A 406 -6.08 -19.66 -1.39
CA GLU A 406 -5.50 -20.52 -2.43
C GLU A 406 -4.68 -19.71 -3.44
N VAL A 407 -5.23 -18.60 -3.94
CA VAL A 407 -4.53 -17.73 -4.87
C VAL A 407 -3.27 -17.16 -4.24
N TYR A 408 -3.36 -16.68 -3.00
CA TYR A 408 -2.19 -16.12 -2.30
C TYR A 408 -1.10 -17.16 -2.08
N ARG A 409 -1.46 -18.38 -1.72
CA ARG A 409 -0.52 -19.50 -1.63
C ARG A 409 0.18 -19.78 -2.96
N ASP A 410 -0.58 -19.84 -4.06
CA ASP A 410 -0.06 -20.15 -5.39
C ASP A 410 0.87 -19.06 -5.94
N PHE A 411 0.66 -17.78 -5.56
CA PHE A 411 1.54 -16.65 -5.88
C PHE A 411 2.62 -16.38 -4.82
N GLY A 412 2.66 -17.15 -3.73
CA GLY A 412 3.65 -17.01 -2.65
C GLY A 412 3.45 -15.78 -1.76
N ILE A 413 2.24 -15.20 -1.71
CA ILE A 413 1.89 -14.06 -0.85
C ILE A 413 1.69 -14.56 0.59
N LYS A 414 2.57 -14.18 1.51
CA LYS A 414 2.59 -14.70 2.89
C LYS A 414 2.19 -13.68 3.95
N ASN A 415 2.53 -12.41 3.74
CA ASN A 415 2.38 -11.35 4.73
C ASN A 415 1.10 -10.56 4.46
N TYR A 416 -0.03 -11.06 4.94
CA TYR A 416 -1.31 -10.39 4.81
C TYR A 416 -2.12 -10.45 6.09
N GLU A 417 -3.07 -9.53 6.23
CA GLU A 417 -3.94 -9.38 7.37
C GLU A 417 -5.36 -9.04 6.90
N PHE A 418 -6.36 -9.60 7.57
CA PHE A 418 -7.76 -9.24 7.31
C PHE A 418 -8.14 -7.98 8.07
N ARG A 419 -8.87 -7.07 7.41
CA ARG A 419 -9.38 -5.84 7.99
C ARG A 419 -10.88 -5.73 7.74
N LEU A 420 -11.67 -5.72 8.82
CA LEU A 420 -13.08 -5.40 8.77
C LEU A 420 -13.26 -3.89 8.76
N SER A 421 -13.83 -3.37 7.69
CA SER A 421 -14.05 -1.96 7.46
C SER A 421 -15.52 -1.62 7.64
N TYR A 422 -15.83 -0.90 8.73
CA TYR A 422 -17.15 -0.48 9.12
C TYR A 422 -17.44 0.97 8.73
N ARG A 423 -18.73 1.37 8.72
CA ARG A 423 -19.07 2.78 8.54
C ARG A 423 -18.71 3.59 9.79
N ASP A 424 -18.52 4.89 9.61
CA ASP A 424 -18.62 5.86 10.70
C ASP A 424 -20.09 6.32 10.78
N SER A 425 -20.79 5.94 11.84
CA SER A 425 -22.21 6.28 12.04
C SER A 425 -22.46 7.79 12.17
N LYS A 426 -21.44 8.59 12.39
CA LYS A 426 -21.50 10.06 12.46
C LYS A 426 -21.46 10.72 11.06
N ASP A 427 -20.89 10.04 10.08
CA ASP A 427 -20.77 10.54 8.71
C ASP A 427 -21.99 10.12 7.88
N LYS A 428 -23.08 10.89 8.01
CA LYS A 428 -24.34 10.62 7.31
C LYS A 428 -24.35 11.03 5.83
N GLU A 429 -23.36 11.79 5.39
CA GLU A 429 -23.26 12.21 3.99
C GLU A 429 -22.63 11.13 3.12
N LYS A 430 -21.65 10.38 3.68
CA LYS A 430 -20.92 9.34 2.98
C LYS A 430 -21.70 8.04 2.85
N TYR A 431 -22.45 7.65 3.87
CA TYR A 431 -23.03 6.32 3.99
C TYR A 431 -24.55 6.31 3.80
N PHE A 432 -25.06 5.26 3.16
CA PHE A 432 -26.48 5.05 2.97
C PHE A 432 -27.23 5.04 4.33
N PRO A 433 -28.37 5.78 4.46
CA PRO A 433 -29.04 5.99 5.74
C PRO A 433 -30.00 4.83 6.13
N ASP A 434 -29.47 3.65 6.43
CA ASP A 434 -30.23 2.50 6.92
C ASP A 434 -29.43 1.80 8.04
N ASP A 435 -29.69 2.20 9.28
CA ASP A 435 -28.95 1.73 10.46
C ASP A 435 -29.12 0.23 10.73
N ASP A 436 -30.29 -0.32 10.44
CA ASP A 436 -30.58 -1.75 10.69
C ASP A 436 -29.88 -2.63 9.65
N MET A 437 -29.89 -2.21 8.40
CA MET A 437 -29.12 -2.86 7.34
C MET A 437 -27.63 -2.89 7.69
N TRP A 438 -27.05 -1.77 8.11
CA TRP A 438 -25.64 -1.70 8.48
C TRP A 438 -25.28 -2.61 9.64
N LYS A 439 -26.08 -2.59 10.73
CA LYS A 439 -25.86 -3.46 11.90
C LYS A 439 -25.87 -4.93 11.51
N ASN A 440 -26.84 -5.33 10.69
CA ASN A 440 -26.96 -6.70 10.22
C ASN A 440 -25.78 -7.11 9.33
N ALA A 441 -25.44 -6.28 8.36
CA ALA A 441 -24.33 -6.54 7.44
C ALA A 441 -22.96 -6.63 8.14
N GLU A 442 -22.68 -5.69 9.05
CA GLU A 442 -21.46 -5.68 9.86
C GLU A 442 -21.37 -6.89 10.78
N HIS A 443 -22.49 -7.29 11.39
CA HIS A 443 -22.58 -8.48 12.22
C HIS A 443 -22.31 -9.77 11.42
N ILE A 444 -22.93 -9.94 10.25
CA ILE A 444 -22.71 -11.11 9.39
C ILE A 444 -21.22 -11.19 8.97
N LEU A 445 -20.65 -10.06 8.57
CA LEU A 445 -19.26 -10.00 8.17
C LEU A 445 -18.33 -10.43 9.31
N LYS A 446 -18.52 -9.87 10.52
CA LYS A 446 -17.72 -10.16 11.69
C LYS A 446 -17.83 -11.62 12.12
N THR A 447 -19.04 -12.13 12.29
CA THR A 447 -19.27 -13.52 12.72
C THR A 447 -18.69 -14.53 11.72
N THR A 448 -18.74 -14.24 10.43
CA THR A 448 -18.13 -15.12 9.41
C THR A 448 -16.62 -15.23 9.56
N VAL A 449 -15.93 -14.10 9.81
CA VAL A 449 -14.46 -14.08 9.99
C VAL A 449 -14.05 -14.74 11.31
N GLU A 450 -14.80 -14.51 12.40
CA GLU A 450 -14.60 -15.13 13.70
C GLU A 450 -14.72 -16.66 13.62
N GLU A 451 -15.73 -17.19 12.92
CA GLU A 451 -15.92 -18.64 12.75
C GLU A 451 -14.84 -19.32 11.91
N LEU A 452 -14.20 -18.56 11.03
CA LEU A 452 -13.04 -19.04 10.27
C LEU A 452 -11.75 -18.99 11.08
N ASN A 453 -11.80 -18.49 12.33
CA ASN A 453 -10.63 -18.26 13.19
C ASN A 453 -9.52 -17.45 12.53
N LEU A 454 -9.90 -16.49 11.67
CA LEU A 454 -8.96 -15.62 10.98
C LEU A 454 -8.62 -14.42 11.88
N PRO A 455 -7.33 -14.08 12.06
CA PRO A 455 -6.96 -12.86 12.76
C PRO A 455 -7.35 -11.65 11.90
N PHE A 456 -8.03 -10.67 12.51
CA PHE A 456 -8.46 -9.45 11.83
C PHE A 456 -8.30 -8.21 12.70
N LYS A 457 -8.25 -7.05 12.04
CA LYS A 457 -8.37 -5.73 12.66
C LYS A 457 -9.67 -5.06 12.24
N GLU A 458 -10.22 -4.22 13.09
CA GLU A 458 -11.39 -3.41 12.79
C GLU A 458 -10.98 -1.98 12.44
N ALA A 459 -11.62 -1.39 11.43
CA ALA A 459 -11.40 -0.01 10.99
C ALA A 459 -12.74 0.70 10.76
N ILE A 460 -12.98 1.77 11.51
CA ILE A 460 -14.18 2.59 11.40
C ILE A 460 -13.96 3.68 10.35
N GLY A 461 -14.97 3.96 9.53
CA GLY A 461 -14.92 5.00 8.49
C GLY A 461 -14.38 4.52 7.14
N GLU A 462 -13.95 3.26 7.04
CA GLU A 462 -13.31 2.70 5.84
C GLU A 462 -14.27 1.88 4.94
N ALA A 463 -15.54 1.72 5.33
CA ALA A 463 -16.54 1.02 4.53
C ALA A 463 -16.84 1.71 3.19
N ALA A 464 -17.38 0.97 2.23
CA ALA A 464 -17.98 1.54 1.02
C ALA A 464 -19.27 2.28 1.38
N PHE A 465 -19.74 3.21 0.51
CA PHE A 465 -20.96 3.96 0.80
C PHE A 465 -22.22 3.07 0.84
N TYR A 466 -22.18 1.90 0.21
CA TYR A 466 -23.26 0.94 0.07
C TYR A 466 -23.18 -0.28 1.02
N GLY A 467 -22.09 -0.45 1.76
CA GLY A 467 -21.96 -1.57 2.68
C GLY A 467 -20.57 -1.78 3.29
N PRO A 468 -20.47 -2.64 4.32
CA PRO A 468 -19.22 -2.96 4.99
C PRO A 468 -18.31 -3.84 4.13
N LYS A 469 -17.00 -3.85 4.44
CA LYS A 469 -15.99 -4.58 3.67
C LYS A 469 -15.12 -5.46 4.55
N LEU A 470 -14.71 -6.60 4.00
CA LEU A 470 -13.54 -7.35 4.43
C LEU A 470 -12.41 -7.09 3.41
N ASP A 471 -11.42 -6.31 3.81
CA ASP A 471 -10.23 -6.04 3.00
C ASP A 471 -9.11 -6.99 3.41
N VAL A 472 -8.33 -7.48 2.45
CA VAL A 472 -7.08 -8.19 2.72
C VAL A 472 -5.92 -7.23 2.47
N GLN A 473 -5.29 -6.80 3.56
CA GLN A 473 -4.14 -5.92 3.54
C GLN A 473 -2.86 -6.73 3.39
N VAL A 474 -2.08 -6.44 2.38
CA VAL A 474 -0.78 -7.06 2.16
C VAL A 474 0.31 -6.07 2.52
N LEU A 475 1.28 -6.50 3.32
CA LEU A 475 2.51 -5.73 3.53
C LEU A 475 3.43 -5.98 2.35
N THR A 476 3.53 -4.99 1.45
CA THR A 476 4.36 -5.09 0.24
C THR A 476 5.85 -5.14 0.56
N ALA A 477 6.65 -5.62 -0.38
CA ALA A 477 8.11 -5.61 -0.28
C ALA A 477 8.70 -4.19 -0.11
N LEU A 478 7.95 -3.15 -0.44
CA LEU A 478 8.32 -1.75 -0.20
C LEU A 478 7.93 -1.25 1.20
N GLY A 479 7.26 -2.07 2.01
CA GLY A 479 6.82 -1.73 3.37
C GLY A 479 5.52 -0.95 3.46
N ASN A 480 4.78 -0.84 2.36
CA ASN A 480 3.45 -0.24 2.33
C ASN A 480 2.38 -1.29 2.65
N GLU A 481 1.32 -0.87 3.31
CA GLU A 481 0.11 -1.67 3.43
C GLU A 481 -0.79 -1.37 2.22
N GLU A 482 -1.16 -2.39 1.47
CA GLU A 482 -2.01 -2.27 0.28
C GLU A 482 -3.16 -3.27 0.33
N THR A 483 -4.37 -2.80 0.01
CA THR A 483 -5.51 -3.69 -0.18
C THR A 483 -5.35 -4.42 -1.51
N LEU A 484 -5.13 -5.73 -1.44
CA LEU A 484 -4.98 -6.56 -2.63
C LEU A 484 -6.28 -7.31 -2.96
N SER A 485 -7.02 -7.77 -1.95
CA SER A 485 -8.33 -8.39 -2.13
C SER A 485 -9.39 -7.69 -1.27
N THR A 486 -10.65 -7.78 -1.70
CA THR A 486 -11.77 -7.21 -0.97
C THR A 486 -13.04 -8.05 -1.17
N ILE A 487 -13.87 -8.11 -0.13
CA ILE A 487 -15.23 -8.66 -0.16
C ILE A 487 -16.13 -7.58 0.43
N GLN A 488 -17.22 -7.23 -0.25
CA GLN A 488 -18.11 -6.14 0.16
C GLN A 488 -19.55 -6.64 0.10
N LEU A 489 -20.33 -6.40 1.15
CA LEU A 489 -21.75 -6.72 1.18
C LEU A 489 -22.56 -5.52 0.73
N ASP A 490 -23.43 -5.70 -0.24
CA ASP A 490 -24.23 -4.63 -0.85
C ASP A 490 -25.73 -4.97 -0.80
N PHE A 491 -26.45 -4.18 -0.05
CA PHE A 491 -27.90 -4.24 0.06
C PHE A 491 -28.58 -3.09 -0.71
N LEU A 492 -27.80 -2.09 -1.15
CA LEU A 492 -28.31 -0.87 -1.77
C LEU A 492 -28.53 -1.02 -3.28
N LEU A 493 -27.54 -1.51 -4.03
CA LEU A 493 -27.67 -1.63 -5.49
C LEU A 493 -28.83 -2.57 -5.90
N PRO A 494 -29.07 -3.72 -5.25
CA PRO A 494 -30.26 -4.52 -5.50
C PRO A 494 -31.57 -3.72 -5.38
N GLN A 495 -31.65 -2.81 -4.42
CA GLN A 495 -32.79 -1.91 -4.26
C GLN A 495 -32.90 -0.87 -5.36
N LYS A 496 -31.80 -0.16 -5.67
CA LYS A 496 -31.76 0.88 -6.71
C LYS A 496 -32.06 0.36 -8.11
N PHE A 497 -31.61 -0.88 -8.41
CA PHE A 497 -31.86 -1.54 -9.69
C PHE A 497 -33.16 -2.34 -9.71
N ASP A 498 -33.90 -2.39 -8.61
CA ASP A 498 -35.12 -3.17 -8.43
C ASP A 498 -34.94 -4.65 -8.82
N LEU A 499 -33.88 -5.27 -8.26
CA LEU A 499 -33.58 -6.69 -8.48
C LEU A 499 -34.42 -7.56 -7.58
N THR A 500 -34.96 -8.66 -8.12
CA THR A 500 -35.75 -9.61 -7.35
C THR A 500 -35.44 -11.06 -7.70
N TYR A 501 -35.75 -11.96 -6.78
CA TYR A 501 -35.86 -13.41 -7.04
C TYR A 501 -37.19 -13.91 -6.46
N ILE A 502 -37.68 -15.03 -6.95
CA ILE A 502 -38.90 -15.67 -6.48
C ILE A 502 -38.52 -16.72 -5.43
N ASP A 503 -39.08 -16.61 -4.23
CA ASP A 503 -38.86 -17.55 -3.12
C ASP A 503 -39.71 -18.82 -3.22
N THR A 504 -39.65 -19.68 -2.22
CA THR A 504 -40.43 -20.91 -2.12
C THR A 504 -41.95 -20.68 -2.04
N ASN A 505 -42.37 -19.48 -1.64
CA ASN A 505 -43.77 -19.08 -1.47
C ASN A 505 -44.29 -18.22 -2.62
N ASN A 506 -43.60 -18.20 -3.77
CA ASN A 506 -43.87 -17.34 -4.93
C ASN A 506 -43.83 -15.82 -4.60
N LYS A 507 -43.10 -15.41 -3.57
CA LYS A 507 -42.91 -13.99 -3.25
C LYS A 507 -41.66 -13.45 -3.93
N HIS A 508 -41.72 -12.22 -4.40
CA HIS A 508 -40.58 -11.49 -4.90
C HIS A 508 -39.78 -10.91 -3.74
N LEU A 509 -38.56 -11.39 -3.55
CA LEU A 509 -37.62 -10.93 -2.54
C LEU A 509 -36.39 -10.31 -3.20
N ARG A 510 -35.70 -9.42 -2.47
CA ARG A 510 -34.45 -8.79 -2.94
C ARG A 510 -33.26 -9.68 -2.65
N PRO A 511 -32.37 -9.93 -3.62
CA PRO A 511 -31.09 -10.58 -3.34
C PRO A 511 -30.16 -9.61 -2.61
N VAL A 512 -29.16 -10.17 -1.94
CA VAL A 512 -27.96 -9.43 -1.49
C VAL A 512 -26.88 -9.62 -2.53
N VAL A 513 -26.04 -8.64 -2.74
CA VAL A 513 -24.90 -8.74 -3.67
C VAL A 513 -23.60 -8.74 -2.89
N ILE A 514 -22.76 -9.73 -3.17
CA ILE A 514 -21.39 -9.77 -2.67
C ILE A 514 -20.49 -9.33 -3.81
N HIS A 515 -19.84 -8.17 -3.65
CA HIS A 515 -18.77 -7.73 -4.54
C HIS A 515 -17.46 -8.33 -4.08
N ARG A 516 -16.60 -8.76 -5.00
CA ARG A 516 -15.26 -9.21 -4.63
C ARG A 516 -14.22 -8.93 -5.69
N ALA A 517 -13.00 -8.67 -5.25
CA ALA A 517 -11.79 -8.70 -6.07
C ALA A 517 -10.76 -9.59 -5.38
N ILE A 518 -10.12 -10.51 -6.13
CA ILE A 518 -9.12 -11.44 -5.57
C ILE A 518 -7.71 -10.88 -5.74
N VAL A 519 -7.34 -10.47 -6.94
CA VAL A 519 -5.99 -10.00 -7.27
C VAL A 519 -5.96 -8.49 -7.60
N SER A 520 -6.93 -7.71 -7.09
CA SER A 520 -7.03 -6.27 -7.37
C SER A 520 -7.10 -5.98 -8.88
N THR A 521 -6.44 -4.90 -9.33
CA THR A 521 -6.24 -4.63 -10.75
C THR A 521 -5.02 -5.37 -11.28
N MET A 522 -5.05 -5.80 -12.53
CA MET A 522 -3.92 -6.48 -13.17
C MET A 522 -2.64 -5.64 -13.08
N GLU A 523 -2.73 -4.34 -13.29
CA GLU A 523 -1.61 -3.42 -13.25
C GLU A 523 -0.96 -3.39 -11.84
N ARG A 524 -1.77 -3.23 -10.80
CA ARG A 524 -1.28 -3.22 -9.40
C ARG A 524 -0.73 -4.59 -8.99
N PHE A 525 -1.38 -5.66 -9.41
CA PHE A 525 -0.92 -7.01 -9.12
C PHE A 525 0.41 -7.33 -9.81
N LEU A 526 0.59 -6.89 -11.06
CA LEU A 526 1.88 -7.01 -11.76
C LEU A 526 2.98 -6.21 -11.04
N ALA A 527 2.70 -4.98 -10.59
CA ALA A 527 3.66 -4.22 -9.78
C ALA A 527 4.05 -4.99 -8.52
N HIS A 528 3.05 -5.53 -7.80
CA HIS A 528 3.28 -6.35 -6.61
C HIS A 528 4.16 -7.57 -6.91
N LEU A 529 3.86 -8.33 -7.96
CA LEU A 529 4.67 -9.50 -8.36
C LEU A 529 6.11 -9.13 -8.71
N ILE A 530 6.33 -8.05 -9.46
CA ILE A 530 7.67 -7.57 -9.83
C ILE A 530 8.47 -7.20 -8.56
N GLU A 531 7.85 -6.52 -7.61
CA GLU A 531 8.47 -6.06 -6.36
C GLU A 531 8.77 -7.21 -5.40
N GLU A 532 7.83 -8.14 -5.20
CA GLU A 532 8.01 -9.30 -4.33
C GLU A 532 9.10 -10.23 -4.83
N THR A 533 9.11 -10.54 -6.12
CA THR A 533 10.08 -11.44 -6.73
C THR A 533 11.42 -10.75 -7.06
N LYS A 534 11.54 -9.43 -6.91
CA LYS A 534 12.67 -8.64 -7.47
C LYS A 534 12.83 -8.87 -8.99
N GLY A 535 11.76 -9.21 -9.68
CA GLY A 535 11.75 -9.59 -11.09
C GLY A 535 12.34 -10.97 -11.40
N ILE A 536 12.60 -11.80 -10.38
CA ILE A 536 12.99 -13.21 -10.52
C ILE A 536 11.72 -14.03 -10.41
N PHE A 537 10.97 -14.10 -11.49
CA PHE A 537 9.69 -14.79 -11.48
C PHE A 537 9.85 -16.31 -11.29
N PRO A 538 8.96 -16.98 -10.52
CA PRO A 538 8.81 -18.41 -10.57
C PRO A 538 8.64 -18.90 -12.00
N LEU A 539 9.09 -20.13 -12.30
CA LEU A 539 9.13 -20.62 -13.68
C LEU A 539 7.79 -20.55 -14.40
N TRP A 540 6.69 -20.83 -13.71
CA TRP A 540 5.35 -20.80 -14.29
C TRP A 540 4.90 -19.39 -14.69
N LEU A 541 5.38 -18.34 -13.98
CA LEU A 541 5.09 -16.92 -14.25
C LEU A 541 6.08 -16.27 -15.22
N ALA A 542 7.28 -16.82 -15.37
CA ALA A 542 8.35 -16.19 -16.17
C ALA A 542 7.91 -15.98 -17.63
N PRO A 543 7.94 -14.73 -18.15
CA PRO A 543 7.57 -14.44 -19.54
C PRO A 543 8.41 -15.25 -20.56
N LEU A 544 9.68 -15.41 -20.25
CA LEU A 544 10.63 -16.28 -20.96
C LEU A 544 11.19 -17.28 -19.95
N GLN A 545 10.94 -18.57 -20.16
CA GLN A 545 11.34 -19.63 -19.24
C GLN A 545 12.73 -20.18 -19.55
N VAL A 546 13.04 -20.32 -20.84
CA VAL A 546 14.27 -20.91 -21.32
C VAL A 546 14.90 -20.02 -22.40
N LEU A 547 16.15 -19.61 -22.20
CA LEU A 547 16.94 -19.00 -23.27
C LEU A 547 17.93 -20.03 -23.82
N LEU A 548 17.79 -20.33 -25.10
CA LEU A 548 18.71 -21.19 -25.84
C LEU A 548 19.87 -20.37 -26.39
N ILE A 549 21.10 -20.79 -26.11
CA ILE A 549 22.34 -20.08 -26.44
C ILE A 549 23.23 -20.98 -27.30
N PRO A 550 23.13 -20.90 -28.62
CA PRO A 550 24.09 -21.58 -29.48
C PRO A 550 25.48 -20.96 -29.31
N VAL A 551 26.51 -21.82 -29.11
CA VAL A 551 27.90 -21.38 -29.02
C VAL A 551 28.34 -20.69 -30.35
N SER A 552 27.97 -21.30 -31.45
CA SER A 552 28.07 -20.68 -32.79
C SER A 552 26.68 -20.46 -33.37
N SER A 553 26.36 -19.21 -33.73
CA SER A 553 25.09 -18.86 -34.37
C SER A 553 24.94 -19.36 -35.81
N VAL A 554 25.93 -20.01 -36.35
CA VAL A 554 25.90 -20.66 -37.66
C VAL A 554 25.86 -22.19 -37.52
N LEU A 555 26.86 -22.76 -36.85
CA LEU A 555 27.02 -24.23 -36.78
C LEU A 555 25.95 -24.92 -35.90
N HIS A 556 25.53 -24.28 -34.83
CA HIS A 556 24.63 -24.91 -33.82
C HIS A 556 23.18 -24.45 -33.98
N LEU A 557 22.87 -23.52 -34.92
CA LEU A 557 21.54 -22.90 -35.00
C LEU A 557 20.45 -23.92 -35.35
N GLU A 558 20.73 -24.81 -36.31
CA GLU A 558 19.71 -25.79 -36.75
C GLU A 558 19.25 -26.71 -35.60
N PHE A 559 20.22 -27.26 -34.85
CA PHE A 559 19.88 -28.11 -33.69
C PHE A 559 19.18 -27.28 -32.60
N THR A 560 19.64 -26.06 -32.35
CA THR A 560 19.00 -25.15 -31.38
C THR A 560 17.55 -24.83 -31.77
N GLN A 561 17.28 -24.69 -33.05
CA GLN A 561 15.91 -24.47 -33.56
C GLN A 561 15.02 -25.69 -33.31
N LYS A 562 15.51 -26.92 -33.53
CA LYS A 562 14.79 -28.17 -33.22
C LYS A 562 14.46 -28.26 -31.73
N ILE A 563 15.41 -27.91 -30.86
CA ILE A 563 15.17 -27.86 -29.40
C ILE A 563 14.11 -26.81 -29.04
N LYS A 564 14.17 -25.61 -29.64
CA LYS A 564 13.15 -24.58 -29.42
C LYS A 564 11.75 -25.06 -29.81
N GLU A 565 11.61 -25.64 -30.99
CA GLU A 565 10.32 -26.18 -31.47
C GLU A 565 9.81 -27.27 -30.55
N PHE A 566 10.70 -28.16 -30.10
CA PHE A 566 10.35 -29.21 -29.12
C PHE A 566 9.84 -28.60 -27.79
N LEU A 567 10.52 -27.58 -27.24
CA LEU A 567 10.08 -26.89 -26.04
C LEU A 567 8.72 -26.21 -26.22
N LEU A 568 8.51 -25.52 -27.36
CA LEU A 568 7.24 -24.84 -27.67
C LEU A 568 6.08 -25.83 -27.80
N LEU A 569 6.27 -26.99 -28.43
CA LEU A 569 5.25 -28.06 -28.53
C LEU A 569 4.82 -28.55 -27.14
N HIS A 570 5.68 -28.49 -26.14
CA HIS A 570 5.38 -28.83 -24.74
C HIS A 570 4.94 -27.63 -23.89
N GLY A 571 4.57 -26.50 -24.52
CA GLY A 571 4.03 -25.33 -23.85
C GLY A 571 5.07 -24.47 -23.12
N LEU A 572 6.37 -24.70 -23.33
CA LEU A 572 7.45 -23.96 -22.70
C LEU A 572 7.83 -22.72 -23.52
N ARG A 573 7.85 -21.55 -22.88
CA ARG A 573 8.22 -20.27 -23.51
C ARG A 573 9.74 -20.18 -23.65
N SER A 574 10.24 -20.30 -24.87
CA SER A 574 11.67 -20.31 -25.16
C SER A 574 12.03 -19.39 -26.32
N GLU A 575 13.23 -18.80 -26.26
CA GLU A 575 13.83 -17.96 -27.29
C GLU A 575 15.27 -18.41 -27.58
N ILE A 576 15.78 -18.08 -28.77
CA ILE A 576 17.18 -18.30 -29.15
C ILE A 576 17.92 -16.97 -29.13
N ASN A 577 19.07 -16.92 -28.48
CA ASN A 577 19.98 -15.79 -28.57
C ASN A 577 20.91 -15.95 -29.78
N THR A 578 20.52 -15.38 -30.91
CA THR A 578 21.26 -15.42 -32.16
C THR A 578 22.30 -14.28 -32.32
N LYS A 579 22.47 -13.42 -31.29
CA LYS A 579 23.41 -12.30 -31.37
C LYS A 579 24.83 -12.83 -31.64
N ASP A 580 25.53 -12.14 -32.54
CA ASP A 580 26.94 -12.42 -32.82
C ASP A 580 27.86 -11.80 -31.75
N THR A 581 27.91 -12.47 -30.60
CA THR A 581 28.69 -12.06 -29.43
C THR A 581 29.25 -13.29 -28.73
N THR A 582 30.23 -13.08 -27.84
CA THR A 582 30.82 -14.19 -27.07
C THR A 582 29.84 -14.90 -26.20
N LEU A 583 30.02 -16.21 -25.98
CA LEU A 583 29.16 -17.01 -25.07
C LEU A 583 29.03 -16.39 -23.68
N GLY A 584 30.16 -15.90 -23.13
CA GLY A 584 30.15 -15.26 -21.81
C GLY A 584 29.30 -13.99 -21.76
N TYR A 585 29.25 -13.23 -22.86
CA TYR A 585 28.37 -12.06 -22.96
C TYR A 585 26.90 -12.47 -23.02
N LYS A 586 26.53 -13.45 -23.85
CA LYS A 586 25.16 -13.99 -23.95
C LYS A 586 24.65 -14.50 -22.60
N ILE A 587 25.48 -15.23 -21.85
CA ILE A 587 25.14 -15.72 -20.50
C ILE A 587 24.94 -14.53 -19.53
N ARG A 588 25.82 -13.53 -19.55
CA ARG A 588 25.70 -12.34 -18.69
C ARG A 588 24.43 -11.56 -18.98
N GLU A 589 24.07 -11.40 -20.25
CA GLU A 589 22.82 -10.75 -20.67
C GLU A 589 21.60 -11.51 -20.15
N ALA A 590 21.58 -12.84 -20.28
CA ALA A 590 20.54 -13.70 -19.75
C ALA A 590 20.39 -13.58 -18.21
N GLN A 591 21.51 -13.49 -17.49
CA GLN A 591 21.51 -13.24 -16.04
C GLN A 591 20.94 -11.85 -15.69
N LYS A 592 21.24 -10.80 -16.45
CA LYS A 592 20.63 -9.48 -16.23
C LYS A 592 19.13 -9.49 -16.44
N LEU A 593 18.65 -10.23 -17.43
CA LEU A 593 17.23 -10.42 -17.74
C LEU A 593 16.53 -11.40 -16.79
N LYS A 594 17.27 -11.98 -15.83
CA LYS A 594 16.76 -12.91 -14.82
C LYS A 594 16.00 -14.11 -15.39
N ILE A 595 16.44 -14.61 -16.55
CA ILE A 595 15.81 -15.74 -17.22
C ILE A 595 16.04 -17.02 -16.41
N PRO A 596 15.00 -17.78 -16.05
CA PRO A 596 15.12 -18.94 -15.16
C PRO A 596 16.11 -19.98 -15.61
N TYR A 597 16.09 -20.37 -16.88
CA TYR A 597 16.96 -21.39 -17.42
C TYR A 597 17.71 -20.91 -18.68
N GLN A 598 19.02 -21.11 -18.70
CA GLN A 598 19.91 -20.82 -19.81
C GLN A 598 20.49 -22.12 -20.31
N VAL A 599 20.19 -22.48 -21.55
CA VAL A 599 20.61 -23.72 -22.20
C VAL A 599 21.70 -23.39 -23.21
N VAL A 600 22.89 -23.95 -23.04
CA VAL A 600 24.00 -23.81 -23.96
C VAL A 600 24.03 -25.02 -24.91
N ILE A 601 24.23 -24.76 -26.19
CA ILE A 601 24.28 -25.76 -27.25
C ILE A 601 25.55 -25.58 -28.06
N GLY A 602 26.43 -26.59 -28.00
CA GLY A 602 27.66 -26.70 -28.75
C GLY A 602 27.80 -28.08 -29.42
N ASP A 603 28.99 -28.41 -29.89
CA ASP A 603 29.26 -29.68 -30.58
C ASP A 603 28.99 -30.92 -29.74
N ASN A 604 29.26 -30.86 -28.44
CA ASN A 604 28.99 -31.97 -27.51
C ASN A 604 27.50 -32.28 -27.41
N GLU A 605 26.68 -31.24 -27.25
CA GLU A 605 25.22 -31.36 -27.12
C GLU A 605 24.62 -31.94 -28.39
N ILE A 606 25.10 -31.52 -29.57
CA ILE A 606 24.65 -32.04 -30.87
C ILE A 606 25.02 -33.52 -31.00
N THR A 607 26.27 -33.87 -30.70
CA THR A 607 26.80 -35.25 -30.85
C THR A 607 26.08 -36.22 -29.93
N LYS A 608 25.82 -35.83 -28.70
CA LYS A 608 25.15 -36.66 -27.69
C LYS A 608 23.62 -36.56 -27.71
N ASN A 609 23.06 -35.66 -28.50
CA ASN A 609 21.62 -35.31 -28.48
C ASN A 609 21.13 -34.93 -27.07
N THR A 610 21.92 -34.11 -26.38
CA THR A 610 21.64 -33.58 -25.03
C THR A 610 21.56 -32.08 -25.02
N ILE A 611 21.23 -31.49 -23.89
CA ILE A 611 21.31 -30.06 -23.59
C ILE A 611 22.09 -29.86 -22.30
N THR A 612 22.86 -28.78 -22.23
CA THR A 612 23.52 -28.36 -21.00
C THR A 612 22.88 -27.06 -20.53
N PHE A 613 22.31 -27.04 -19.33
CA PHE A 613 21.61 -25.88 -18.80
C PHE A 613 22.14 -25.42 -17.46
N ARG A 614 21.88 -24.15 -17.18
CA ARG A 614 22.13 -23.48 -15.89
C ARG A 614 20.86 -22.79 -15.42
N GLN A 615 20.58 -22.87 -14.14
CA GLN A 615 19.50 -22.12 -13.50
C GLN A 615 19.99 -20.72 -13.12
N TYR A 616 19.12 -19.72 -13.19
CA TYR A 616 19.41 -18.35 -12.74
C TYR A 616 19.98 -18.34 -11.31
N GLY A 617 21.03 -17.56 -11.07
CA GLY A 617 21.69 -17.45 -9.78
C GLY A 617 22.56 -18.67 -9.35
N LYS A 618 22.58 -19.74 -10.14
CA LYS A 618 23.45 -20.91 -9.90
C LYS A 618 24.58 -20.97 -10.90
N THR A 619 25.73 -21.47 -10.45
CA THR A 619 26.91 -21.69 -11.31
C THR A 619 26.97 -23.10 -11.88
N GLN A 620 26.29 -24.05 -11.21
CA GLN A 620 26.27 -25.46 -11.61
C GLN A 620 25.61 -25.62 -13.00
N GLN A 621 26.25 -26.44 -13.82
CA GLN A 621 25.71 -26.87 -15.12
C GLN A 621 25.24 -28.31 -15.01
N ILE A 622 24.13 -28.61 -15.66
CA ILE A 622 23.52 -29.93 -15.67
C ILE A 622 23.31 -30.32 -17.12
N GLU A 623 23.81 -31.51 -17.50
CA GLU A 623 23.56 -32.13 -18.80
C GLU A 623 22.40 -33.12 -18.68
N MET A 624 21.49 -33.06 -19.64
CA MET A 624 20.25 -33.84 -19.62
C MET A 624 19.72 -34.02 -21.06
N ASN A 625 18.94 -35.09 -21.31
CA ASN A 625 18.28 -35.18 -22.60
C ASN A 625 17.06 -34.22 -22.67
N PRO A 626 16.64 -33.77 -23.86
CA PRO A 626 15.56 -32.78 -23.98
C PRO A 626 14.21 -33.24 -23.39
N ARG A 627 13.88 -34.52 -23.40
CA ARG A 627 12.61 -35.03 -22.84
C ARG A 627 12.59 -34.95 -21.32
N ASP A 628 13.70 -35.35 -20.68
CA ASP A 628 13.83 -35.27 -19.21
C ASP A 628 13.84 -33.81 -18.73
N PHE A 629 14.43 -32.90 -19.52
CA PHE A 629 14.40 -31.47 -19.23
C PHE A 629 12.97 -30.89 -19.29
N VAL A 630 12.18 -31.29 -20.29
CA VAL A 630 10.77 -30.91 -20.37
C VAL A 630 9.98 -31.46 -19.17
N ALA A 631 10.18 -32.73 -18.81
CA ALA A 631 9.52 -33.32 -17.64
C ALA A 631 9.89 -32.58 -16.35
N PHE A 632 11.18 -32.30 -16.16
CA PHE A 632 11.69 -31.51 -15.03
C PHE A 632 11.06 -30.12 -14.95
N LEU A 633 11.00 -29.35 -16.07
CA LEU A 633 10.39 -28.03 -16.08
C LEU A 633 8.89 -28.07 -15.83
N ASN A 634 8.18 -29.02 -16.40
CA ASN A 634 6.72 -29.17 -16.20
C ASN A 634 6.40 -29.52 -14.74
N GLU A 635 7.22 -30.33 -14.07
CA GLU A 635 7.06 -30.58 -12.64
C GLU A 635 7.19 -29.29 -11.82
N GLN A 636 8.20 -28.43 -12.10
CA GLN A 636 8.38 -27.13 -11.44
C GLN A 636 7.15 -26.21 -11.69
N ILE A 637 6.64 -26.18 -12.92
CA ILE A 637 5.47 -25.39 -13.29
C ILE A 637 4.22 -25.85 -12.52
N ASN A 638 3.99 -27.16 -12.45
CA ASN A 638 2.84 -27.75 -11.74
C ASN A 638 2.92 -27.47 -10.23
N GLN A 639 4.11 -27.48 -9.65
CA GLN A 639 4.34 -27.14 -8.24
C GLN A 639 4.34 -25.62 -7.98
N LYS A 640 4.12 -24.77 -8.99
CA LYS A 640 4.17 -23.30 -8.87
C LYS A 640 5.51 -22.73 -8.38
N LYS A 641 6.62 -23.45 -8.65
CA LYS A 641 7.98 -23.06 -8.29
C LYS A 641 8.66 -22.22 -9.35
#